data_3471b3d073ea852cd4383ebacd0332e4
#
_entry.id   3471b3d073ea852cd4383ebacd0332e4
#
_cell.length_a   1.000
_cell.length_b   1.000
_cell.length_c   1.000
_cell.angle_alpha   90.00
_cell.angle_beta   90.00
_cell.angle_gamma   90.00
#
_symmetry.space_group_name_H-M   'P 1'
#
loop_
_entity.id
_entity.type
_entity.pdbx_description
1 polymer ?
#
loop_
_entity_poly.entity_id
_entity_poly.type
_entity_poly.pdbx_seq_one_letter_code
_entity_poly.pdbx_strand_id
1 'polypeptide(L)'
;MEIVTIKANLSIEAVLSRYNLTPDKHHKTCCPFHQEKTPSFTIYPKTNTFHCFGCGISGDAIEFIQLKENITKHEAILKAQDFIGVPILRPQPKPQKPTPQEEASEPVKELPRLAVMSKIMQETMANFKRTDTGGKYVCSRSLNPLKLEIGYIGRTVGMQWNKPLQQSAIDIGFLKVNQHGNIAPKFTYCVVFFTKNEKGQVTDLYARSVIAKPEAESGKHFYLNGHHQGIYPHYPKPGAKKLILTECIIDCASLQQIESITKDYGLIALFGVNGLTSEIEEAIRGLKELDEIILFFDGDKAGKEAIQRLAPQLRMNNEQLKISFVETPEGEDINSLVLGHSPEIFTHLVNERKPFSFLAELSEAASRSEGVTKSDKKEMPQTANQLNTGNPSKLTYENPELRFTIWGGIEKDNLHRLKVNLLVEHKTDSFKYYQDDVNLYSNAQLQRFIKGVAEELETSSTTVRNTIRELSNQLAEYRLKLGEDERKALQPKHYQMTKEEEKEAMSFLTTKGLTRNTLKTLERTGLVGEQKNALLLFFLYLSRLMDEPLHAIIFGKSGSGKTYLQTRVSECLPEESLRTITSLTENTLYYSAKDFWKHKVLLIEDLEGVYNAFLPLREFMSKQSITKLTTDKDAKGNNVQKMLMVEGPICVSGATTQESIYEDNANRSFLLIIDETPTHLNEVMQYQRKLQAGLINEAEQERAKQILKNSQRLLRKIKVINPYAPQLEIPQCVFKKLRTNIHYLKLIEIITFYNQWQREVKTDAKGKPYILTTIEDIECANYLVKDTLLRKSDELSGEVRSFFESLKSTVTKKQAQSFYSKEIREQFRMNPMKVNRYLRELESRGFIQRSGGNRKNGFEYEIHTWDEYEKLKSGINILDEILAKLKEKEV
;
A
#
# COMPACT_ATOMS: atom_id res chain seq x y z
N MET A 1 38.17 -14.04 -7.89
CA MET A 1 38.44 -12.82 -7.07
C MET A 1 37.12 -12.24 -6.72
N GLU A 2 36.92 -11.80 -5.49
CA GLU A 2 35.65 -11.13 -5.06
C GLU A 2 35.50 -9.79 -5.77
N ILE A 3 34.26 -9.41 -6.08
CA ILE A 3 33.94 -8.17 -6.82
C ILE A 3 34.49 -6.93 -6.09
N VAL A 4 34.50 -6.95 -4.75
CA VAL A 4 35.07 -5.88 -3.93
C VAL A 4 36.56 -5.66 -4.21
N THR A 5 37.31 -6.75 -4.35
CA THR A 5 38.75 -6.72 -4.65
C THR A 5 39.01 -6.20 -6.07
N ILE A 6 38.17 -6.56 -7.05
CA ILE A 6 38.25 -6.04 -8.40
C ILE A 6 38.03 -4.54 -8.45
N LYS A 7 36.96 -4.06 -7.76
CA LYS A 7 36.64 -2.62 -7.66
C LYS A 7 37.72 -1.82 -6.94
N ALA A 8 38.40 -2.40 -5.97
CA ALA A 8 39.50 -1.74 -5.26
C ALA A 8 40.77 -1.59 -6.12
N ASN A 9 41.02 -2.53 -7.05
CA ASN A 9 42.25 -2.57 -7.89
C ASN A 9 42.02 -2.03 -9.30
N LEU A 10 40.82 -1.71 -9.73
CA LEU A 10 40.49 -1.17 -11.04
C LEU A 10 39.93 0.24 -10.93
N SER A 11 40.73 1.26 -11.23
CA SER A 11 40.25 2.63 -11.23
C SER A 11 39.45 2.96 -12.50
N ILE A 12 38.43 3.83 -12.36
CA ILE A 12 37.67 4.32 -13.52
C ILE A 12 38.56 5.02 -14.56
N GLU A 13 39.61 5.70 -14.12
CA GLU A 13 40.56 6.34 -15.00
C GLU A 13 41.34 5.33 -15.84
N ALA A 14 41.78 4.22 -15.24
CA ALA A 14 42.46 3.12 -15.95
C ALA A 14 41.52 2.47 -16.98
N VAL A 15 40.24 2.34 -16.66
CA VAL A 15 39.26 1.82 -17.62
C VAL A 15 39.06 2.79 -18.77
N LEU A 16 38.85 4.07 -18.50
CA LEU A 16 38.68 5.08 -19.56
C LEU A 16 39.85 5.18 -20.50
N SER A 17 41.10 5.10 -19.98
CA SER A 17 42.32 5.11 -20.78
C SER A 17 42.37 3.95 -21.77
N ARG A 18 41.83 2.77 -21.42
CA ARG A 18 41.78 1.62 -22.35
C ARG A 18 40.76 1.81 -23.49
N TYR A 19 39.83 2.72 -23.34
CA TYR A 19 38.90 3.09 -24.39
C TYR A 19 39.24 4.42 -25.08
N ASN A 20 40.48 4.88 -24.92
CA ASN A 20 41.01 6.14 -25.49
C ASN A 20 40.18 7.38 -25.08
N LEU A 21 39.64 7.37 -23.86
CA LEU A 21 38.91 8.49 -23.27
C LEU A 21 39.79 9.17 -22.21
N THR A 22 40.20 10.39 -22.50
CA THR A 22 41.05 11.20 -21.60
C THR A 22 40.22 12.35 -21.01
N PRO A 23 39.91 12.30 -19.72
CA PRO A 23 39.26 13.43 -19.04
C PRO A 23 40.17 14.65 -18.96
N ASP A 24 39.59 15.83 -18.98
CA ASP A 24 40.34 17.10 -18.81
C ASP A 24 40.80 17.30 -17.35
N LYS A 25 41.46 18.45 -17.08
CA LYS A 25 41.91 18.85 -15.73
C LYS A 25 40.78 18.99 -14.68
N HIS A 26 39.53 19.01 -15.12
CA HIS A 26 38.31 19.05 -14.26
C HIS A 26 37.61 17.70 -14.22
N HIS A 27 38.27 16.61 -14.61
CA HIS A 27 37.73 15.25 -14.65
C HIS A 27 36.52 15.09 -15.57
N LYS A 28 36.43 15.89 -16.69
CA LYS A 28 35.34 15.84 -17.64
C LYS A 28 35.79 15.40 -19.01
N THR A 29 34.92 14.68 -19.72
CA THR A 29 35.12 14.30 -21.13
C THR A 29 33.75 14.26 -21.84
N CYS A 30 33.76 14.22 -23.17
CA CYS A 30 32.53 13.95 -23.91
C CYS A 30 32.04 12.55 -23.64
N CYS A 31 30.71 12.40 -23.49
CA CYS A 31 30.11 11.13 -23.12
C CYS A 31 30.24 10.10 -24.26
N PRO A 32 30.72 8.87 -23.98
CA PRO A 32 30.81 7.84 -24.99
C PRO A 32 29.50 7.12 -25.29
N PHE A 33 28.43 7.51 -24.63
CA PHE A 33 27.10 6.87 -24.71
C PHE A 33 26.02 7.71 -25.41
N HIS A 34 26.28 9.00 -25.67
CA HIS A 34 25.44 9.86 -26.49
C HIS A 34 26.28 10.91 -27.22
N GLN A 35 25.76 11.46 -28.31
CA GLN A 35 26.46 12.49 -29.09
C GLN A 35 26.34 13.85 -28.41
N GLU A 36 27.48 14.46 -28.09
CA GLU A 36 27.56 15.83 -27.54
C GLU A 36 28.82 16.57 -28.04
N LYS A 37 28.77 17.89 -28.01
CA LYS A 37 29.92 18.75 -28.40
C LYS A 37 30.60 19.37 -27.15
N THR A 38 29.91 19.43 -26.04
CA THR A 38 30.39 19.97 -24.75
C THR A 38 30.53 18.85 -23.73
N PRO A 39 31.68 18.70 -23.05
CA PRO A 39 31.92 17.61 -22.09
C PRO A 39 30.91 17.61 -20.94
N SER A 40 30.06 16.58 -20.84
CA SER A 40 29.11 16.39 -19.75
C SER A 40 29.36 15.14 -18.90
N PHE A 41 30.26 14.27 -19.33
CA PHE A 41 30.66 13.06 -18.61
C PHE A 41 31.75 13.39 -17.59
N THR A 42 31.42 13.26 -16.30
CA THR A 42 32.30 13.61 -15.18
C THR A 42 32.71 12.34 -14.43
N ILE A 43 33.97 12.17 -14.11
CA ILE A 43 34.47 11.11 -13.25
C ILE A 43 34.80 11.61 -11.86
N TYR A 44 34.63 10.73 -10.89
CA TYR A 44 34.89 10.98 -9.47
C TYR A 44 35.96 10.00 -8.97
N PRO A 45 37.27 10.33 -9.08
CA PRO A 45 38.35 9.42 -8.71
C PRO A 45 38.28 8.92 -7.26
N LYS A 46 37.82 9.77 -6.33
CA LYS A 46 37.73 9.42 -4.90
C LYS A 46 36.70 8.30 -4.62
N THR A 47 35.64 8.26 -5.38
CA THR A 47 34.58 7.24 -5.24
C THR A 47 34.65 6.16 -6.30
N ASN A 48 35.59 6.30 -7.25
CA ASN A 48 35.79 5.38 -8.40
C ASN A 48 34.51 5.20 -9.25
N THR A 49 33.78 6.31 -9.49
CA THR A 49 32.50 6.33 -10.21
C THR A 49 32.49 7.40 -11.31
N PHE A 50 31.49 7.32 -12.20
CA PHE A 50 31.23 8.34 -13.21
C PHE A 50 29.75 8.75 -13.20
N HIS A 51 29.49 9.96 -13.73
CA HIS A 51 28.12 10.43 -14.00
C HIS A 51 28.13 11.34 -15.23
N CYS A 52 27.20 11.10 -16.15
CA CYS A 52 26.97 11.97 -17.29
C CYS A 52 25.78 12.91 -17.04
N PHE A 53 26.01 14.21 -17.03
CA PHE A 53 24.95 15.20 -16.83
C PHE A 53 24.10 15.44 -18.08
N GLY A 54 24.53 14.93 -19.25
CA GLY A 54 23.76 15.05 -20.50
C GLY A 54 22.71 13.95 -20.65
N CYS A 55 23.07 12.69 -20.47
CA CYS A 55 22.17 11.54 -20.63
C CYS A 55 21.76 10.84 -19.32
N GLY A 56 22.28 11.29 -18.15
CA GLY A 56 21.92 10.74 -16.83
C GLY A 56 22.58 9.39 -16.48
N ILE A 57 23.39 8.80 -17.36
CA ILE A 57 24.07 7.53 -17.10
C ILE A 57 25.11 7.72 -16.00
N SER A 58 25.14 6.79 -15.04
CA SER A 58 26.11 6.76 -13.94
C SER A 58 26.47 5.34 -13.56
N GLY A 59 27.64 5.16 -12.93
CA GLY A 59 28.07 3.84 -12.49
C GLY A 59 29.53 3.81 -12.02
N ASP A 60 30.03 2.59 -11.77
CA ASP A 60 31.42 2.32 -11.46
C ASP A 60 32.23 1.79 -12.68
N ALA A 61 33.50 1.44 -12.46
CA ALA A 61 34.38 0.93 -13.50
C ALA A 61 33.83 -0.33 -14.23
N ILE A 62 33.15 -1.24 -13.50
CA ILE A 62 32.56 -2.46 -14.09
C ILE A 62 31.32 -2.10 -14.91
N GLU A 63 30.49 -1.20 -14.40
CA GLU A 63 29.28 -0.72 -15.10
C GLU A 63 29.64 0.08 -16.35
N PHE A 64 30.76 0.82 -16.34
CA PHE A 64 31.27 1.47 -17.54
C PHE A 64 31.63 0.43 -18.64
N ILE A 65 32.37 -0.65 -18.29
CA ILE A 65 32.72 -1.72 -19.24
C ILE A 65 31.47 -2.39 -19.79
N GLN A 66 30.49 -2.68 -18.92
CA GLN A 66 29.22 -3.28 -19.27
C GLN A 66 28.47 -2.45 -20.32
N LEU A 67 28.34 -1.16 -20.06
CA LEU A 67 27.60 -0.23 -20.93
C LEU A 67 28.33 0.04 -22.24
N LYS A 68 29.69 0.18 -22.19
CA LYS A 68 30.49 0.52 -23.36
C LYS A 68 30.54 -0.60 -24.39
N GLU A 69 30.54 -1.83 -23.92
CA GLU A 69 30.66 -3.02 -24.79
C GLU A 69 29.32 -3.74 -24.99
N ASN A 70 28.24 -3.24 -24.32
CA ASN A 70 26.90 -3.85 -24.36
C ASN A 70 26.93 -5.34 -24.00
N ILE A 71 27.67 -5.70 -22.95
CA ILE A 71 27.87 -7.07 -22.47
C ILE A 71 27.16 -7.27 -21.11
N THR A 72 27.03 -8.52 -20.68
CA THR A 72 26.44 -8.85 -19.39
C THR A 72 27.35 -8.41 -18.22
N LYS A 73 26.78 -8.20 -17.03
CA LYS A 73 27.56 -7.85 -15.83
C LYS A 73 28.64 -8.89 -15.50
N HIS A 74 28.38 -10.17 -15.77
CA HIS A 74 29.34 -11.25 -15.56
C HIS A 74 30.54 -11.13 -16.52
N GLU A 75 30.29 -10.86 -17.78
CA GLU A 75 31.35 -10.65 -18.78
C GLU A 75 32.16 -9.38 -18.50
N ALA A 76 31.49 -8.32 -18.04
CA ALA A 76 32.15 -7.09 -17.59
C ALA A 76 33.08 -7.34 -16.40
N ILE A 77 32.69 -8.20 -15.45
CA ILE A 77 33.55 -8.61 -14.32
C ILE A 77 34.74 -9.40 -14.78
N LEU A 78 34.60 -10.36 -15.71
CA LEU A 78 35.69 -11.12 -16.28
C LEU A 78 36.68 -10.21 -17.03
N LYS A 79 36.16 -9.25 -17.80
CA LYS A 79 36.99 -8.26 -18.49
C LYS A 79 37.70 -7.31 -17.52
N ALA A 80 37.04 -6.92 -16.44
CA ALA A 80 37.64 -6.14 -15.37
C ALA A 80 38.81 -6.90 -14.69
N GLN A 81 38.69 -8.21 -14.52
CA GLN A 81 39.77 -9.07 -14.03
C GLN A 81 40.96 -9.11 -15.01
N ASP A 82 40.68 -9.23 -16.31
CA ASP A 82 41.71 -9.20 -17.37
C ASP A 82 42.42 -7.84 -17.40
N PHE A 83 41.69 -6.74 -17.14
CA PHE A 83 42.28 -5.41 -17.06
C PHE A 83 43.27 -5.23 -15.89
N ILE A 84 43.09 -6.00 -14.80
CA ILE A 84 44.00 -6.00 -13.64
C ILE A 84 45.23 -6.91 -13.85
N GLY A 85 45.29 -7.70 -14.95
CA GLY A 85 46.40 -8.59 -15.26
C GLY A 85 46.44 -9.89 -14.47
N VAL A 86 45.30 -10.33 -13.94
CA VAL A 86 45.18 -11.63 -13.23
C VAL A 86 44.95 -12.74 -14.26
N PRO A 87 45.76 -13.84 -14.27
CA PRO A 87 45.57 -14.94 -15.19
C PRO A 87 44.21 -15.60 -14.98
N ILE A 88 43.36 -15.57 -15.98
CA ILE A 88 42.10 -16.27 -15.98
C ILE A 88 42.39 -17.75 -16.26
N LEU A 89 42.20 -18.62 -15.28
CA LEU A 89 42.13 -20.08 -15.50
C LEU A 89 40.86 -20.38 -16.29
N ARG A 90 41.00 -20.35 -17.62
CA ARG A 90 39.92 -20.81 -18.52
C ARG A 90 39.87 -22.34 -18.44
N PRO A 91 38.68 -22.94 -18.19
CA PRO A 91 38.52 -24.37 -18.46
C PRO A 91 38.79 -24.62 -19.95
N GLN A 92 39.66 -25.57 -20.27
CA GLN A 92 39.92 -25.93 -21.65
C GLN A 92 38.64 -26.33 -22.36
N PRO A 93 38.40 -25.87 -23.59
CA PRO A 93 37.24 -26.28 -24.35
C PRO A 93 37.38 -27.73 -24.77
N LYS A 94 36.38 -28.54 -24.55
CA LYS A 94 36.24 -29.86 -25.18
C LYS A 94 36.29 -29.68 -26.71
N PRO A 95 36.89 -30.57 -27.46
CA PRO A 95 37.04 -30.42 -28.91
C PRO A 95 35.66 -30.32 -29.57
N GLN A 96 35.45 -29.22 -30.23
CA GLN A 96 34.29 -28.95 -31.07
C GLN A 96 34.37 -29.80 -32.33
N LYS A 97 33.31 -30.53 -32.66
CA LYS A 97 33.05 -31.02 -34.01
C LYS A 97 32.90 -29.83 -34.96
N PRO A 98 33.30 -29.94 -36.20
CA PRO A 98 33.27 -28.82 -37.15
C PRO A 98 31.89 -28.28 -37.35
N THR A 99 31.75 -27.00 -37.17
CA THR A 99 30.55 -26.21 -37.42
C THR A 99 30.24 -26.17 -38.91
N PRO A 100 29.02 -26.44 -39.34
CA PRO A 100 28.62 -26.10 -40.71
C PRO A 100 28.57 -24.57 -40.83
N GLN A 101 29.00 -24.09 -41.98
CA GLN A 101 29.01 -22.68 -42.38
C GLN A 101 27.67 -22.01 -42.05
N GLU A 102 27.70 -20.79 -41.50
CA GLU A 102 26.58 -19.92 -41.34
C GLU A 102 26.00 -19.60 -42.74
N GLU A 103 24.98 -20.34 -43.11
CA GLU A 103 24.01 -19.82 -44.11
C GLU A 103 23.27 -18.64 -43.49
N ALA A 104 23.23 -17.51 -44.18
CA ALA A 104 22.51 -16.32 -43.83
C ALA A 104 21.07 -16.69 -43.41
N SER A 105 20.74 -16.48 -42.17
CA SER A 105 19.41 -16.74 -41.65
C SER A 105 18.42 -15.84 -42.34
N GLU A 106 17.51 -16.43 -43.14
CA GLU A 106 16.31 -15.75 -43.60
C GLU A 106 15.58 -15.13 -42.38
N PRO A 107 14.92 -13.98 -42.54
CA PRO A 107 14.18 -13.35 -41.47
C PRO A 107 13.16 -14.36 -40.93
N VAL A 108 13.20 -14.62 -39.62
CA VAL A 108 12.28 -15.52 -38.92
C VAL A 108 10.86 -15.00 -39.18
N LYS A 109 10.07 -15.70 -39.98
CA LYS A 109 8.66 -15.34 -40.22
C LYS A 109 7.92 -15.37 -38.87
N GLU A 110 7.49 -14.21 -38.38
CA GLU A 110 6.62 -14.07 -37.23
C GLU A 110 5.34 -14.88 -37.46
N LEU A 111 5.00 -15.71 -36.47
CA LEU A 111 3.77 -16.48 -36.51
C LEU A 111 2.59 -15.57 -36.12
N PRO A 112 1.43 -15.68 -36.77
CA PRO A 112 0.26 -14.91 -36.39
C PRO A 112 -0.11 -15.13 -34.92
N ARG A 113 -0.46 -14.07 -34.18
CA ARG A 113 -0.84 -14.14 -32.74
C ARG A 113 -1.82 -15.27 -32.45
N LEU A 114 -2.84 -15.49 -33.30
CA LEU A 114 -3.84 -16.55 -33.15
C LEU A 114 -3.23 -17.96 -33.13
N ALA A 115 -2.20 -18.22 -33.95
CA ALA A 115 -1.50 -19.52 -33.97
C ALA A 115 -0.73 -19.73 -32.66
N VAL A 116 -0.08 -18.70 -32.17
CA VAL A 116 0.62 -18.74 -30.87
C VAL A 116 -0.35 -18.99 -29.74
N MET A 117 -1.49 -18.25 -29.70
CA MET A 117 -2.53 -18.41 -28.67
C MET A 117 -3.18 -19.79 -28.69
N SER A 118 -3.45 -20.33 -29.87
CA SER A 118 -3.95 -21.72 -30.00
C SER A 118 -2.96 -22.73 -29.41
N LYS A 119 -1.66 -22.55 -29.64
CA LYS A 119 -0.62 -23.44 -29.07
C LYS A 119 -0.50 -23.29 -27.57
N ILE A 120 -0.57 -22.07 -27.04
CA ILE A 120 -0.59 -21.79 -25.60
C ILE A 120 -1.78 -22.52 -24.94
N MET A 121 -2.98 -22.36 -25.50
CA MET A 121 -4.17 -23.02 -24.99
C MET A 121 -3.99 -24.54 -24.97
N GLN A 122 -3.57 -25.15 -26.10
CA GLN A 122 -3.39 -26.58 -26.21
C GLN A 122 -2.43 -27.12 -25.16
N GLU A 123 -1.28 -26.48 -24.96
CA GLU A 123 -0.24 -26.97 -24.05
C GLU A 123 -0.59 -26.74 -22.58
N THR A 124 -1.17 -25.56 -22.25
CA THR A 124 -1.57 -25.29 -20.88
C THR A 124 -2.74 -26.14 -20.42
N MET A 125 -3.70 -26.47 -21.30
CA MET A 125 -4.78 -27.43 -21.00
C MET A 125 -4.24 -28.84 -20.84
N ALA A 126 -3.28 -29.28 -21.68
CA ALA A 126 -2.62 -30.56 -21.52
C ALA A 126 -1.82 -30.63 -20.20
N ASN A 127 -1.17 -29.55 -19.83
CA ASN A 127 -0.43 -29.43 -18.58
C ASN A 127 -1.35 -29.42 -17.35
N PHE A 128 -2.54 -28.83 -17.45
CA PHE A 128 -3.55 -28.86 -16.39
C PHE A 128 -3.97 -30.31 -16.05
N LYS A 129 -4.16 -31.15 -17.06
CA LYS A 129 -4.51 -32.56 -16.87
C LYS A 129 -3.42 -33.43 -16.22
N ARG A 130 -2.16 -32.93 -16.22
CA ARG A 130 -0.97 -33.64 -15.70
C ARG A 130 -0.55 -33.21 -14.30
N THR A 131 -1.11 -32.12 -13.77
CA THR A 131 -0.65 -31.52 -12.52
C THR A 131 -1.78 -31.35 -11.51
N ASP A 132 -1.58 -31.82 -10.28
CA ASP A 132 -2.55 -31.69 -9.18
C ASP A 132 -2.68 -30.24 -8.66
N THR A 133 -1.66 -29.41 -8.84
CA THR A 133 -1.62 -28.06 -8.24
C THR A 133 -2.74 -27.15 -8.78
N GLY A 134 -2.90 -27.13 -10.10
CA GLY A 134 -4.00 -26.37 -10.73
C GLY A 134 -5.36 -26.96 -10.38
N GLY A 135 -5.48 -28.29 -10.37
CA GLY A 135 -6.70 -28.99 -10.00
C GLY A 135 -7.15 -28.69 -8.58
N LYS A 136 -6.24 -28.69 -7.60
CA LYS A 136 -6.55 -28.33 -6.19
C LYS A 136 -7.11 -26.92 -6.07
N TYR A 137 -6.53 -25.95 -6.78
CA TYR A 137 -7.04 -24.60 -6.78
C TYR A 137 -8.44 -24.51 -7.40
N VAL A 138 -8.65 -25.12 -8.55
CA VAL A 138 -9.94 -25.12 -9.26
C VAL A 138 -11.03 -25.79 -8.41
N CYS A 139 -10.72 -26.92 -7.77
CA CYS A 139 -11.62 -27.58 -6.82
C CYS A 139 -11.91 -26.70 -5.59
N SER A 140 -10.91 -26.00 -5.04
CA SER A 140 -11.11 -25.10 -3.89
C SER A 140 -11.99 -23.88 -4.21
N ARG A 141 -12.21 -23.59 -5.50
CA ARG A 141 -13.11 -22.57 -6.02
C ARG A 141 -14.44 -23.14 -6.54
N SER A 142 -14.70 -24.43 -6.30
CA SER A 142 -15.88 -25.15 -6.84
C SER A 142 -16.04 -25.01 -8.36
N LEU A 143 -14.95 -24.84 -9.09
CA LEU A 143 -14.96 -24.83 -10.55
C LEU A 143 -14.80 -26.23 -11.11
N ASN A 144 -15.61 -26.59 -12.09
CA ASN A 144 -15.59 -27.90 -12.73
C ASN A 144 -14.76 -27.88 -14.02
N PRO A 145 -13.58 -28.50 -14.05
CA PRO A 145 -12.71 -28.48 -15.23
C PRO A 145 -13.24 -29.31 -16.42
N LEU A 146 -14.29 -30.07 -16.23
CA LEU A 146 -14.96 -30.79 -17.34
C LEU A 146 -15.94 -29.89 -18.09
N LYS A 147 -16.44 -28.81 -17.44
CA LYS A 147 -17.36 -27.85 -18.04
C LYS A 147 -16.66 -26.58 -18.52
N LEU A 148 -15.42 -26.35 -18.08
CA LEU A 148 -14.68 -25.11 -18.32
C LEU A 148 -13.37 -25.38 -19.06
N GLU A 149 -12.99 -24.48 -19.95
CA GLU A 149 -11.71 -24.52 -20.65
C GLU A 149 -10.62 -23.88 -19.76
N ILE A 150 -10.00 -24.71 -18.93
CA ILE A 150 -8.99 -24.27 -17.96
C ILE A 150 -7.63 -24.84 -18.33
N GLY A 151 -6.62 -23.96 -18.36
CA GLY A 151 -5.21 -24.32 -18.53
C GLY A 151 -4.40 -24.13 -17.24
N TYR A 152 -3.16 -24.62 -17.25
CA TYR A 152 -2.22 -24.42 -16.15
C TYR A 152 -0.81 -24.14 -16.68
N ILE A 153 -0.20 -23.04 -16.21
CA ILE A 153 1.17 -22.66 -16.56
C ILE A 153 2.11 -23.14 -15.46
N GLY A 154 2.84 -24.23 -15.76
CA GLY A 154 3.96 -24.71 -14.96
C GLY A 154 5.28 -24.03 -15.36
N ARG A 155 6.39 -24.48 -14.76
CA ARG A 155 7.72 -23.90 -15.01
C ARG A 155 8.28 -24.16 -16.41
N THR A 156 7.81 -25.20 -17.11
CA THR A 156 8.41 -25.72 -18.35
C THR A 156 7.58 -25.47 -19.61
N VAL A 157 6.39 -24.88 -19.46
CA VAL A 157 5.50 -24.60 -20.59
C VAL A 157 6.19 -23.67 -21.60
N GLY A 158 6.19 -24.06 -22.87
CA GLY A 158 6.82 -23.30 -23.96
C GLY A 158 8.34 -23.42 -24.09
N MET A 159 9.04 -24.04 -23.13
CA MET A 159 10.50 -24.13 -23.17
C MET A 159 11.03 -24.99 -24.31
N GLN A 160 10.25 -25.97 -24.78
CA GLN A 160 10.63 -26.92 -25.84
C GLN A 160 10.06 -26.53 -27.22
N TRP A 161 9.45 -25.36 -27.34
CA TRP A 161 8.94 -24.89 -28.62
C TRP A 161 10.08 -24.54 -29.58
N ASN A 162 9.77 -24.55 -30.88
CA ASN A 162 10.75 -24.09 -31.86
C ASN A 162 11.00 -22.58 -31.73
N LYS A 163 12.17 -22.11 -32.21
CA LYS A 163 12.58 -20.72 -32.08
C LYS A 163 11.56 -19.69 -32.57
N PRO A 164 10.89 -19.85 -33.77
CA PRO A 164 9.88 -18.90 -34.21
C PRO A 164 8.70 -18.76 -33.24
N LEU A 165 8.21 -19.88 -32.71
CA LEU A 165 7.10 -19.87 -31.78
C LEU A 165 7.48 -19.29 -30.41
N GLN A 166 8.71 -19.58 -29.95
CA GLN A 166 9.23 -18.99 -28.72
C GLN A 166 9.37 -17.47 -28.85
N GLN A 167 9.89 -16.97 -29.97
CA GLN A 167 10.04 -15.53 -30.20
C GLN A 167 8.67 -14.85 -30.20
N SER A 168 7.72 -15.35 -30.98
CA SER A 168 6.36 -14.81 -31.00
C SER A 168 5.67 -14.88 -29.62
N ALA A 169 5.96 -15.90 -28.80
CA ALA A 169 5.44 -16.01 -27.43
C ALA A 169 6.13 -15.03 -26.44
N ILE A 170 7.36 -14.64 -26.69
CA ILE A 170 8.07 -13.57 -25.97
C ILE A 170 7.44 -12.22 -26.30
N ASP A 171 7.18 -11.95 -27.59
CA ASP A 171 6.64 -10.68 -28.06
C ASP A 171 5.27 -10.39 -27.49
N ILE A 172 4.39 -11.39 -27.39
CA ILE A 172 3.08 -11.25 -26.72
C ILE A 172 3.15 -11.28 -25.20
N GLY A 173 4.34 -11.52 -24.60
CA GLY A 173 4.55 -11.51 -23.17
C GLY A 173 4.14 -12.78 -22.42
N PHE A 174 4.05 -13.92 -23.09
CA PHE A 174 3.82 -15.24 -22.48
C PHE A 174 5.12 -15.86 -21.97
N LEU A 175 6.20 -15.77 -22.76
CA LEU A 175 7.55 -16.18 -22.38
C LEU A 175 8.42 -14.97 -22.06
N LYS A 176 9.51 -15.19 -21.34
CA LYS A 176 10.57 -14.22 -21.08
C LYS A 176 11.94 -14.88 -21.18
N VAL A 177 12.93 -14.10 -21.55
CA VAL A 177 14.33 -14.51 -21.46
C VAL A 177 14.85 -14.09 -20.08
N ASN A 178 15.38 -15.04 -19.31
CA ASN A 178 15.94 -14.76 -18.00
C ASN A 178 17.37 -14.16 -18.12
N GLN A 179 17.94 -13.74 -16.98
CA GLN A 179 19.29 -13.15 -16.92
C GLN A 179 20.43 -14.09 -17.43
N HIS A 180 20.13 -15.37 -17.61
CA HIS A 180 21.08 -16.38 -18.11
C HIS A 180 20.84 -16.76 -19.58
N GLY A 181 20.00 -16.01 -20.30
CA GLY A 181 19.65 -16.27 -21.69
C GLY A 181 18.66 -17.44 -21.89
N ASN A 182 18.15 -18.04 -20.82
CA ASN A 182 17.21 -19.14 -20.92
C ASN A 182 15.77 -18.64 -21.05
N ILE A 183 14.98 -19.27 -21.90
CA ILE A 183 13.57 -18.96 -22.10
C ILE A 183 12.74 -19.66 -21.03
N ALA A 184 11.83 -18.94 -20.42
CA ALA A 184 10.89 -19.46 -19.40
C ALA A 184 9.55 -18.73 -19.48
N PRO A 185 8.45 -19.31 -18.97
CA PRO A 185 7.18 -18.59 -18.83
C PRO A 185 7.36 -17.29 -18.02
N LYS A 186 6.71 -16.22 -18.44
CA LYS A 186 6.75 -14.93 -17.74
C LYS A 186 6.11 -15.02 -16.35
N PHE A 187 5.05 -15.82 -16.21
CA PHE A 187 4.36 -16.14 -14.97
C PHE A 187 4.15 -17.66 -14.86
N THR A 188 4.34 -18.20 -13.68
CA THR A 188 4.30 -19.64 -13.42
C THR A 188 3.36 -19.96 -12.26
N TYR A 189 2.95 -21.23 -12.15
CA TYR A 189 2.00 -21.66 -11.13
C TYR A 189 0.67 -20.91 -11.20
N CYS A 190 0.15 -20.74 -12.43
CA CYS A 190 -1.09 -20.02 -12.67
C CYS A 190 -2.11 -20.93 -13.34
N VAL A 191 -3.36 -20.86 -12.87
CA VAL A 191 -4.53 -21.34 -13.60
C VAL A 191 -4.89 -20.30 -14.65
N VAL A 192 -5.29 -20.74 -15.85
CA VAL A 192 -5.49 -19.88 -17.02
C VAL A 192 -6.88 -20.05 -17.59
N PHE A 193 -7.52 -18.93 -17.95
CA PHE A 193 -8.78 -18.86 -18.69
C PHE A 193 -8.54 -18.09 -20.00
N PHE A 194 -9.29 -18.44 -21.06
CA PHE A 194 -9.05 -17.94 -22.39
C PHE A 194 -10.20 -17.06 -22.90
N THR A 195 -9.87 -15.90 -23.43
CA THR A 195 -10.83 -15.05 -24.14
C THR A 195 -10.83 -15.35 -25.62
N LYS A 196 -11.98 -15.16 -26.27
CA LYS A 196 -12.20 -15.55 -27.65
C LYS A 196 -12.73 -14.37 -28.47
N ASN A 197 -12.37 -14.35 -29.75
CA ASN A 197 -12.99 -13.46 -30.73
C ASN A 197 -14.36 -13.98 -31.22
N GLU A 198 -15.03 -13.24 -32.06
CA GLU A 198 -16.34 -13.59 -32.65
C GLU A 198 -16.34 -14.95 -33.39
N LYS A 199 -15.19 -15.34 -33.96
CA LYS A 199 -15.01 -16.65 -34.63
C LYS A 199 -14.70 -17.79 -33.67
N GLY A 200 -14.70 -17.55 -32.37
CA GLY A 200 -14.37 -18.55 -31.32
C GLY A 200 -12.89 -18.87 -31.20
N GLN A 201 -12.01 -18.12 -31.84
CA GLN A 201 -10.56 -18.30 -31.74
C GLN A 201 -10.02 -17.59 -30.51
N VAL A 202 -9.05 -18.21 -29.82
CA VAL A 202 -8.43 -17.64 -28.62
C VAL A 202 -7.52 -16.47 -29.00
N THR A 203 -7.75 -15.31 -28.39
CA THR A 203 -7.02 -14.06 -28.68
C THR A 203 -6.19 -13.58 -27.51
N ASP A 204 -6.63 -13.86 -26.26
CA ASP A 204 -5.94 -13.46 -25.05
C ASP A 204 -6.18 -14.48 -23.92
N LEU A 205 -5.54 -14.27 -22.78
CA LEU A 205 -5.70 -15.11 -21.60
C LEU A 205 -5.63 -14.26 -20.32
N TYR A 206 -6.36 -14.74 -19.32
CA TYR A 206 -6.22 -14.33 -17.93
C TYR A 206 -5.59 -15.45 -17.13
N ALA A 207 -4.56 -15.16 -16.35
CA ALA A 207 -3.88 -16.12 -15.51
C ALA A 207 -3.95 -15.72 -14.03
N ARG A 208 -4.33 -16.68 -13.18
CA ARG A 208 -4.45 -16.52 -11.73
C ARG A 208 -3.40 -17.33 -11.00
N SER A 209 -2.57 -16.71 -10.19
CA SER A 209 -1.58 -17.40 -9.34
C SER A 209 -2.28 -18.31 -8.32
N VAL A 210 -1.81 -19.56 -8.24
CA VAL A 210 -2.28 -20.55 -7.26
C VAL A 210 -1.37 -20.67 -6.04
N ILE A 211 -0.30 -19.85 -5.96
CA ILE A 211 0.61 -19.80 -4.83
C ILE A 211 0.03 -18.88 -3.76
N ALA A 212 -0.02 -19.36 -2.51
CA ALA A 212 -0.59 -18.60 -1.39
C ALA A 212 0.16 -17.29 -1.05
N LYS A 213 1.46 -17.21 -1.38
CA LYS A 213 2.29 -15.99 -1.30
C LYS A 213 3.09 -15.89 -2.59
N PRO A 214 2.63 -15.15 -3.60
CA PRO A 214 3.47 -14.79 -4.72
C PRO A 214 4.69 -14.03 -4.22
N GLU A 215 5.88 -14.26 -4.80
CA GLU A 215 7.05 -13.42 -4.54
C GLU A 215 6.68 -11.95 -4.79
N ALA A 216 7.23 -11.03 -4.02
CA ALA A 216 6.77 -9.64 -3.87
C ALA A 216 6.64 -8.83 -5.20
N GLU A 217 7.22 -9.30 -6.29
CA GLU A 217 7.11 -8.70 -7.64
C GLU A 217 5.99 -9.28 -8.51
N SER A 218 5.35 -10.39 -8.12
CA SER A 218 4.31 -11.04 -8.90
C SER A 218 2.93 -10.84 -8.27
N GLY A 219 2.08 -10.06 -8.91
CA GLY A 219 0.67 -9.91 -8.54
C GLY A 219 -0.07 -11.25 -8.52
N LYS A 220 -1.34 -11.24 -8.09
CA LYS A 220 -2.20 -12.43 -8.14
C LYS A 220 -2.83 -12.66 -9.52
N HIS A 221 -2.91 -11.62 -10.35
CA HIS A 221 -3.59 -11.56 -11.65
C HIS A 221 -2.60 -11.20 -12.73
N PHE A 222 -2.60 -11.94 -13.84
CA PHE A 222 -1.68 -11.72 -14.95
C PHE A 222 -2.41 -11.73 -16.28
N TYR A 223 -1.92 -10.90 -17.20
CA TYR A 223 -2.37 -10.76 -18.56
C TYR A 223 -1.18 -10.73 -19.52
N LEU A 224 -1.42 -10.96 -20.79
CA LEU A 224 -0.42 -10.78 -21.84
C LEU A 224 -0.11 -9.29 -22.05
N ASN A 225 0.93 -9.00 -22.85
CA ASN A 225 1.28 -7.62 -23.17
C ASN A 225 0.24 -7.00 -24.13
N GLY A 226 -0.07 -5.72 -23.92
CA GLY A 226 -1.00 -4.96 -24.78
C GLY A 226 -2.37 -4.77 -24.15
N HIS A 227 -3.34 -4.37 -24.98
CA HIS A 227 -4.74 -4.22 -24.57
C HIS A 227 -5.42 -5.59 -24.50
N HIS A 228 -6.38 -5.75 -23.58
CA HIS A 228 -7.19 -6.95 -23.48
C HIS A 228 -7.96 -7.19 -24.78
N GLN A 229 -7.98 -8.42 -25.24
CA GLN A 229 -8.63 -8.83 -26.50
C GLN A 229 -9.56 -10.01 -26.26
N GLY A 230 -10.67 -10.04 -26.98
CA GLY A 230 -11.65 -11.10 -26.90
C GLY A 230 -12.55 -10.99 -25.68
N ILE A 231 -13.54 -11.87 -25.66
CA ILE A 231 -14.59 -11.92 -24.63
C ILE A 231 -14.54 -13.28 -23.93
N TYR A 232 -14.74 -13.27 -22.63
CA TYR A 232 -14.88 -14.48 -21.82
C TYR A 232 -16.36 -14.67 -21.43
N PRO A 233 -16.91 -15.88 -21.51
CA PRO A 233 -16.31 -17.13 -22.01
C PRO A 233 -16.23 -17.21 -23.52
N HIS A 234 -17.08 -16.50 -24.24
CA HIS A 234 -17.17 -16.39 -25.69
C HIS A 234 -18.09 -15.22 -26.06
N TYR A 235 -18.10 -14.82 -27.31
CA TYR A 235 -19.06 -13.84 -27.80
C TYR A 235 -20.50 -14.29 -27.54
N PRO A 236 -21.40 -13.41 -27.14
CA PRO A 236 -22.79 -13.72 -26.92
C PRO A 236 -23.46 -14.17 -28.25
N LYS A 237 -24.42 -15.08 -28.16
CA LYS A 237 -25.16 -15.56 -29.35
C LYS A 237 -25.96 -14.41 -29.95
N PRO A 238 -26.05 -14.29 -31.28
CA PRO A 238 -26.77 -13.18 -31.94
C PRO A 238 -28.22 -12.95 -31.49
N GLY A 239 -28.92 -14.02 -31.10
CA GLY A 239 -30.30 -13.95 -30.58
C GLY A 239 -30.40 -13.89 -29.04
N ALA A 240 -29.33 -13.52 -28.35
CA ALA A 240 -29.38 -13.39 -26.88
C ALA A 240 -30.26 -12.21 -26.49
N LYS A 241 -31.33 -12.49 -25.72
CA LYS A 241 -32.27 -11.48 -25.21
C LYS A 241 -31.85 -10.89 -23.87
N LYS A 242 -31.08 -11.65 -23.08
CA LYS A 242 -30.62 -11.21 -21.75
C LYS A 242 -29.15 -11.53 -21.58
N LEU A 243 -28.38 -10.58 -21.04
CA LEU A 243 -26.98 -10.73 -20.70
C LEU A 243 -26.75 -10.53 -19.21
N ILE A 244 -25.88 -11.34 -18.62
CA ILE A 244 -25.32 -11.10 -17.29
C ILE A 244 -23.86 -10.63 -17.49
N LEU A 245 -23.52 -9.49 -16.94
CA LEU A 245 -22.14 -9.00 -16.85
C LEU A 245 -21.63 -9.27 -15.44
N THR A 246 -20.45 -9.91 -15.33
CA THR A 246 -19.76 -10.14 -14.07
C THR A 246 -18.52 -9.27 -13.97
N GLU A 247 -18.05 -9.00 -12.76
CA GLU A 247 -16.89 -8.15 -12.53
C GLU A 247 -15.60 -8.81 -13.01
N CYS A 248 -15.44 -10.12 -12.78
CA CYS A 248 -14.23 -10.85 -13.13
C CYS A 248 -14.50 -12.18 -13.86
N ILE A 249 -13.43 -12.73 -14.47
CA ILE A 249 -13.48 -13.99 -15.23
C ILE A 249 -13.82 -15.19 -14.33
N ILE A 250 -13.37 -15.22 -13.08
CA ILE A 250 -13.65 -16.33 -12.15
C ILE A 250 -15.14 -16.36 -11.80
N ASP A 251 -15.76 -15.21 -11.60
CA ASP A 251 -17.20 -15.11 -11.33
C ASP A 251 -18.03 -15.56 -12.52
N CYS A 252 -17.65 -15.13 -13.70
CA CYS A 252 -18.28 -15.60 -14.93
C CYS A 252 -18.13 -17.14 -15.11
N ALA A 253 -16.94 -17.68 -14.85
CA ALA A 253 -16.69 -19.12 -14.88
C ALA A 253 -17.54 -19.87 -13.84
N SER A 254 -17.79 -19.26 -12.69
CA SER A 254 -18.68 -19.80 -11.66
C SER A 254 -20.12 -19.91 -12.15
N LEU A 255 -20.65 -18.86 -12.78
CA LEU A 255 -21.99 -18.89 -13.39
C LEU A 255 -22.07 -19.77 -14.62
N GLN A 256 -21.01 -19.87 -15.42
CA GLN A 256 -20.99 -20.67 -16.67
C GLN A 256 -21.29 -22.16 -16.45
N GLN A 257 -21.01 -22.68 -15.28
CA GLN A 257 -21.26 -24.10 -14.97
C GLN A 257 -22.68 -24.38 -14.48
N ILE A 258 -23.49 -23.32 -14.25
CA ILE A 258 -24.87 -23.42 -13.75
C ILE A 258 -25.84 -23.45 -14.96
N GLU A 259 -26.43 -24.62 -15.22
CA GLU A 259 -27.27 -24.83 -16.42
C GLU A 259 -28.52 -23.96 -16.43
N SER A 260 -29.16 -23.71 -15.29
CA SER A 260 -30.32 -22.82 -15.17
C SER A 260 -30.02 -21.36 -15.53
N ILE A 261 -28.76 -20.91 -15.41
CA ILE A 261 -28.31 -19.58 -15.82
C ILE A 261 -27.96 -19.58 -17.30
N THR A 262 -27.11 -20.52 -17.76
CA THR A 262 -26.60 -20.53 -19.14
C THR A 262 -27.64 -20.83 -20.19
N LYS A 263 -28.80 -21.43 -19.81
CA LYS A 263 -29.93 -21.66 -20.69
C LYS A 263 -30.65 -20.37 -21.11
N ASP A 264 -30.82 -19.45 -20.18
CA ASP A 264 -31.67 -18.26 -20.36
C ASP A 264 -30.89 -16.95 -20.53
N TYR A 265 -29.62 -16.95 -20.15
CA TYR A 265 -28.77 -15.76 -20.13
C TYR A 265 -27.45 -15.96 -20.88
N GLY A 266 -27.06 -14.97 -21.67
CA GLY A 266 -25.67 -14.84 -22.11
C GLY A 266 -24.78 -14.34 -20.99
N LEU A 267 -23.52 -14.74 -20.95
CA LEU A 267 -22.55 -14.34 -19.93
C LEU A 267 -21.39 -13.59 -20.56
N ILE A 268 -20.95 -12.50 -19.93
CA ILE A 268 -19.73 -11.77 -20.28
C ILE A 268 -19.02 -11.38 -18.98
N ALA A 269 -17.73 -11.68 -18.90
CA ALA A 269 -16.87 -11.18 -17.84
C ALA A 269 -16.23 -9.85 -18.24
N LEU A 270 -16.19 -8.91 -17.32
CA LEU A 270 -15.36 -7.73 -17.40
C LEU A 270 -13.93 -8.06 -16.92
N PHE A 271 -12.99 -7.14 -17.16
CA PHE A 271 -11.62 -7.23 -16.66
C PHE A 271 -11.43 -6.40 -15.38
N GLY A 272 -12.33 -6.58 -14.41
CA GLY A 272 -12.47 -5.80 -13.18
C GLY A 272 -13.47 -4.63 -13.33
N VAL A 273 -13.70 -3.87 -12.27
CA VAL A 273 -14.67 -2.77 -12.20
C VAL A 273 -14.52 -1.73 -13.33
N ASN A 274 -13.32 -1.52 -13.87
CA ASN A 274 -13.03 -0.61 -14.99
C ASN A 274 -12.83 -1.32 -16.33
N GLY A 275 -13.15 -2.60 -16.41
CA GLY A 275 -12.76 -3.49 -17.50
C GLY A 275 -13.74 -3.61 -18.66
N LEU A 276 -14.68 -2.68 -18.83
CA LEU A 276 -15.52 -2.62 -20.03
C LEU A 276 -14.69 -2.13 -21.22
N THR A 277 -14.33 -3.06 -22.13
CA THR A 277 -13.54 -2.76 -23.32
C THR A 277 -14.43 -2.35 -24.49
N SER A 278 -13.88 -1.60 -25.48
CA SER A 278 -14.59 -1.26 -26.71
C SER A 278 -15.10 -2.50 -27.45
N GLU A 279 -14.35 -3.61 -27.42
CA GLU A 279 -14.75 -4.88 -28.02
C GLU A 279 -16.01 -5.47 -27.35
N ILE A 280 -16.10 -5.38 -26.02
CA ILE A 280 -17.31 -5.81 -25.27
C ILE A 280 -18.49 -4.89 -25.60
N GLU A 281 -18.28 -3.58 -25.65
CA GLU A 281 -19.34 -2.61 -26.02
C GLU A 281 -19.85 -2.86 -27.45
N GLU A 282 -18.97 -3.12 -28.41
CA GLU A 282 -19.33 -3.44 -29.78
C GLU A 282 -20.10 -4.75 -29.89
N ALA A 283 -19.67 -5.80 -29.15
CA ALA A 283 -20.36 -7.07 -29.10
C ALA A 283 -21.77 -6.94 -28.52
N ILE A 284 -21.96 -6.15 -27.48
CA ILE A 284 -23.27 -5.84 -26.89
C ILE A 284 -24.12 -5.06 -27.88
N ARG A 285 -23.56 -4.04 -28.53
CA ARG A 285 -24.28 -3.22 -29.56
C ARG A 285 -24.72 -4.05 -30.75
N GLY A 286 -24.00 -5.09 -31.13
CA GLY A 286 -24.32 -6.01 -32.19
C GLY A 286 -25.57 -6.90 -31.95
N LEU A 287 -26.05 -6.99 -30.68
CA LEU A 287 -27.19 -7.81 -30.29
C LEU A 287 -28.52 -7.07 -30.50
N LYS A 288 -29.18 -7.34 -31.65
CA LYS A 288 -30.44 -6.66 -32.04
C LYS A 288 -31.64 -7.09 -31.18
N GLU A 289 -31.60 -8.27 -30.57
CA GLU A 289 -32.71 -8.82 -29.80
C GLU A 289 -32.51 -8.66 -28.28
N LEU A 290 -31.50 -7.87 -27.86
CA LEU A 290 -31.16 -7.72 -26.45
C LEU A 290 -32.18 -6.82 -25.75
N ASP A 291 -32.92 -7.38 -24.81
CA ASP A 291 -33.94 -6.72 -24.00
C ASP A 291 -33.41 -6.21 -22.66
N GLU A 292 -32.44 -6.95 -22.07
CA GLU A 292 -31.98 -6.68 -20.73
C GLU A 292 -30.49 -7.02 -20.49
N ILE A 293 -29.79 -6.13 -19.79
CA ILE A 293 -28.47 -6.40 -19.20
C ILE A 293 -28.59 -6.42 -17.68
N ILE A 294 -28.04 -7.46 -17.09
CA ILE A 294 -28.04 -7.69 -15.65
C ILE A 294 -26.61 -7.56 -15.14
N LEU A 295 -26.35 -6.58 -14.26
CA LEU A 295 -25.07 -6.39 -13.60
C LEU A 295 -25.04 -7.25 -12.36
N PHE A 296 -24.15 -8.26 -12.33
CA PHE A 296 -23.95 -9.14 -11.19
C PHE A 296 -22.50 -9.00 -10.72
N PHE A 297 -22.28 -8.04 -9.81
CA PHE A 297 -20.97 -7.64 -9.31
C PHE A 297 -20.82 -7.97 -7.81
N ASP A 298 -19.62 -7.81 -7.28
CA ASP A 298 -19.31 -8.10 -5.89
C ASP A 298 -20.13 -7.22 -4.93
N GLY A 299 -20.47 -7.75 -3.75
CA GLY A 299 -21.28 -7.08 -2.74
C GLY A 299 -20.54 -5.98 -1.96
N ASP A 300 -19.35 -5.58 -2.43
CA ASP A 300 -18.53 -4.56 -1.81
C ASP A 300 -18.85 -3.14 -2.34
N LYS A 301 -18.13 -2.14 -1.81
CA LYS A 301 -18.29 -0.74 -2.21
C LYS A 301 -17.89 -0.51 -3.68
N ALA A 302 -16.84 -1.20 -4.15
CA ALA A 302 -16.34 -1.03 -5.51
C ALA A 302 -17.33 -1.58 -6.56
N GLY A 303 -17.93 -2.74 -6.29
CA GLY A 303 -18.98 -3.32 -7.13
C GLY A 303 -20.23 -2.44 -7.20
N LYS A 304 -20.67 -1.86 -6.07
CA LYS A 304 -21.82 -0.92 -6.03
C LYS A 304 -21.54 0.36 -6.83
N GLU A 305 -20.35 0.95 -6.68
CA GLU A 305 -19.92 2.13 -7.46
C GLU A 305 -19.79 1.81 -8.96
N ALA A 306 -19.34 0.59 -9.31
CA ALA A 306 -19.25 0.15 -10.70
C ALA A 306 -20.62 0.01 -11.34
N ILE A 307 -21.65 -0.50 -10.64
CA ILE A 307 -23.03 -0.57 -11.13
C ILE A 307 -23.53 0.83 -11.47
N GLN A 308 -23.35 1.81 -10.57
CA GLN A 308 -23.79 3.19 -10.79
C GLN A 308 -23.14 3.87 -11.97
N ARG A 309 -21.87 3.53 -12.26
CA ARG A 309 -21.13 4.08 -13.38
C ARG A 309 -21.48 3.41 -14.71
N LEU A 310 -21.54 2.06 -14.71
CA LEU A 310 -21.70 1.30 -15.96
C LEU A 310 -23.14 1.25 -16.45
N ALA A 311 -24.15 1.27 -15.56
CA ALA A 311 -25.54 1.20 -15.97
C ALA A 311 -25.97 2.37 -16.89
N PRO A 312 -25.63 3.63 -16.60
CA PRO A 312 -25.88 4.73 -17.53
C PRO A 312 -25.12 4.59 -18.85
N GLN A 313 -23.85 4.17 -18.81
CA GLN A 313 -23.01 4.01 -20.02
C GLN A 313 -23.57 2.96 -20.96
N LEU A 314 -24.01 1.82 -20.44
CA LEU A 314 -24.61 0.74 -21.24
C LEU A 314 -25.97 1.15 -21.85
N ARG A 315 -26.73 2.00 -21.17
CA ARG A 315 -28.03 2.50 -21.64
C ARG A 315 -27.90 3.58 -22.70
N MET A 316 -26.83 4.39 -22.71
CA MET A 316 -26.60 5.44 -23.72
C MET A 316 -26.60 4.92 -25.17
N ASN A 317 -26.34 3.64 -25.36
CA ASN A 317 -26.30 3.00 -26.66
C ASN A 317 -27.67 2.45 -27.14
N ASN A 318 -28.66 2.31 -26.25
CA ASN A 318 -30.04 1.89 -26.59
C ASN A 318 -30.98 2.28 -25.41
N GLU A 319 -31.82 3.27 -25.64
CA GLU A 319 -32.77 3.79 -24.63
C GLU A 319 -33.84 2.78 -24.18
N GLN A 320 -34.16 1.80 -25.01
CA GLN A 320 -35.16 0.76 -24.72
C GLN A 320 -34.56 -0.40 -23.91
N LEU A 321 -33.23 -0.47 -23.77
CA LEU A 321 -32.53 -1.54 -23.09
C LEU A 321 -32.77 -1.43 -21.57
N LYS A 322 -33.31 -2.49 -20.98
CA LYS A 322 -33.46 -2.59 -19.52
C LYS A 322 -32.11 -2.90 -18.89
N ILE A 323 -31.73 -2.11 -17.90
CA ILE A 323 -30.58 -2.41 -17.03
C ILE A 323 -31.10 -2.79 -15.68
N SER A 324 -30.66 -3.91 -15.16
CA SER A 324 -30.96 -4.37 -13.81
C SER A 324 -29.67 -4.83 -13.11
N PHE A 325 -29.71 -4.96 -11.80
CA PHE A 325 -28.58 -5.43 -11.03
C PHE A 325 -29.01 -6.43 -9.95
N VAL A 326 -28.14 -7.37 -9.67
CA VAL A 326 -28.28 -8.32 -8.58
C VAL A 326 -27.70 -7.69 -7.31
N GLU A 327 -28.45 -7.71 -6.23
CA GLU A 327 -27.97 -7.26 -4.92
C GLU A 327 -27.19 -8.38 -4.24
N THR A 328 -25.89 -8.39 -4.50
CA THR A 328 -24.96 -9.36 -3.88
C THR A 328 -24.83 -9.03 -2.39
N PRO A 329 -24.90 -10.03 -1.48
CA PRO A 329 -24.70 -9.81 -0.04
C PRO A 329 -23.36 -9.12 0.26
N GLU A 330 -23.32 -8.31 1.30
CA GLU A 330 -22.15 -7.49 1.66
C GLU A 330 -20.92 -8.37 1.97
N GLY A 331 -19.82 -8.11 1.26
CA GLY A 331 -18.56 -8.86 1.41
C GLY A 331 -18.51 -10.19 0.66
N GLU A 332 -19.56 -10.56 -0.09
CA GLU A 332 -19.59 -11.77 -0.92
C GLU A 332 -19.31 -11.43 -2.39
N ASP A 333 -18.70 -12.38 -3.11
CA ASP A 333 -18.58 -12.42 -4.56
C ASP A 333 -19.35 -13.63 -5.13
N ILE A 334 -19.52 -13.70 -6.44
CA ILE A 334 -20.23 -14.79 -7.08
C ILE A 334 -19.56 -16.15 -6.77
N ASN A 335 -18.23 -16.20 -6.73
CA ASN A 335 -17.51 -17.43 -6.47
C ASN A 335 -17.66 -17.88 -5.00
N SER A 336 -17.70 -16.95 -4.04
CA SER A 336 -17.96 -17.27 -2.62
C SER A 336 -19.38 -17.81 -2.43
N LEU A 337 -20.37 -17.25 -3.14
CA LEU A 337 -21.73 -17.78 -3.15
C LEU A 337 -21.80 -19.22 -3.71
N VAL A 338 -21.01 -19.54 -4.75
CA VAL A 338 -20.93 -20.93 -5.28
C VAL A 338 -20.32 -21.89 -4.26
N LEU A 339 -19.40 -21.40 -3.41
CA LEU A 339 -18.79 -22.20 -2.35
C LEU A 339 -19.74 -22.48 -1.18
N GLY A 340 -20.60 -21.51 -0.87
CA GLY A 340 -21.45 -21.54 0.32
C GLY A 340 -22.88 -22.05 0.08
N HIS A 341 -23.36 -22.07 -1.16
CA HIS A 341 -24.77 -22.31 -1.47
C HIS A 341 -24.96 -23.27 -2.66
N SER A 342 -26.19 -23.79 -2.77
CA SER A 342 -26.60 -24.62 -3.90
C SER A 342 -26.86 -23.78 -5.18
N PRO A 343 -26.79 -24.35 -6.40
CA PRO A 343 -26.97 -23.61 -7.65
C PRO A 343 -28.29 -22.86 -7.78
N GLU A 344 -29.35 -23.26 -7.08
CA GLU A 344 -30.68 -22.63 -7.09
C GLU A 344 -30.65 -21.18 -6.56
N ILE A 345 -29.70 -20.84 -5.70
CA ILE A 345 -29.54 -19.47 -5.16
C ILE A 345 -29.34 -18.46 -6.29
N PHE A 346 -28.56 -18.82 -7.31
CA PHE A 346 -28.28 -17.90 -8.42
C PHE A 346 -29.49 -17.61 -9.27
N THR A 347 -30.36 -18.66 -9.49
CA THR A 347 -31.65 -18.46 -10.16
C THR A 347 -32.54 -17.54 -9.33
N HIS A 348 -32.55 -17.69 -8.01
CA HIS A 348 -33.33 -16.84 -7.10
C HIS A 348 -32.77 -15.40 -7.13
N LEU A 349 -31.47 -15.20 -6.94
CA LEU A 349 -30.85 -13.87 -6.94
C LEU A 349 -31.06 -13.13 -8.26
N VAL A 350 -30.91 -13.81 -9.39
CA VAL A 350 -31.16 -13.23 -10.72
C VAL A 350 -32.64 -12.92 -10.93
N ASN A 351 -33.56 -13.68 -10.36
CA ASN A 351 -35.01 -13.39 -10.43
C ASN A 351 -35.41 -12.20 -9.53
N GLU A 352 -34.77 -12.05 -8.37
CA GLU A 352 -34.99 -10.93 -7.43
C GLU A 352 -34.19 -9.67 -7.80
N ARG A 353 -33.53 -9.65 -8.98
CA ARG A 353 -32.77 -8.49 -9.44
C ARG A 353 -33.62 -7.23 -9.48
N LYS A 354 -32.99 -6.12 -9.11
CA LYS A 354 -33.67 -4.81 -9.08
C LYS A 354 -33.44 -4.06 -10.40
N PRO A 355 -34.47 -3.41 -10.95
CA PRO A 355 -34.27 -2.55 -12.11
C PRO A 355 -33.40 -1.35 -11.72
N PHE A 356 -32.44 -0.99 -12.54
CA PHE A 356 -31.68 0.24 -12.35
C PHE A 356 -32.58 1.42 -12.74
N SER A 357 -33.12 2.11 -11.77
CA SER A 357 -34.02 3.25 -11.96
C SER A 357 -33.29 4.51 -11.53
N PHE A 358 -32.96 5.35 -12.51
CA PHE A 358 -32.29 6.63 -12.29
C PHE A 358 -33.16 7.60 -11.42
N LEU A 359 -34.48 7.34 -11.32
CA LEU A 359 -35.44 8.16 -10.55
C LEU A 359 -35.58 7.69 -9.08
N ALA A 360 -35.33 6.41 -8.79
CA ALA A 360 -35.48 5.87 -7.43
C ALA A 360 -34.36 6.33 -6.47
N GLU A 361 -33.13 6.50 -6.96
CA GLU A 361 -32.01 7.02 -6.14
C GLU A 361 -32.19 8.48 -5.74
N LEU A 362 -32.90 9.28 -6.56
CA LEU A 362 -33.24 10.66 -6.20
C LEU A 362 -34.29 10.70 -5.06
N SER A 363 -35.14 9.66 -4.91
CA SER A 363 -36.11 9.56 -3.84
C SER A 363 -35.52 8.98 -2.55
N GLU A 364 -34.57 8.05 -2.61
CA GLU A 364 -33.89 7.50 -1.42
C GLU A 364 -32.84 8.46 -0.83
N ALA A 365 -32.17 9.26 -1.65
CA ALA A 365 -31.32 10.34 -1.17
C ALA A 365 -32.14 11.47 -0.51
N ALA A 366 -33.36 11.72 -1.01
CA ALA A 366 -34.31 12.65 -0.39
C ALA A 366 -34.88 12.11 0.91
N SER A 367 -35.18 10.81 1.01
CA SER A 367 -35.77 10.20 2.21
C SER A 367 -34.79 9.98 3.35
N ARG A 368 -33.46 9.94 3.09
CA ARG A 368 -32.40 9.91 4.14
C ARG A 368 -32.10 11.29 4.73
N SER A 369 -32.60 12.38 4.12
CA SER A 369 -32.48 13.74 4.64
C SER A 369 -33.72 14.21 5.44
N GLU A 370 -34.79 13.43 5.52
CA GLU A 370 -36.04 13.79 6.26
C GLU A 370 -36.04 13.27 7.71
N GLY A 371 -34.95 13.49 8.43
CA GLY A 371 -34.86 13.26 9.88
C GLY A 371 -34.64 14.50 10.74
N VAL A 372 -34.86 15.69 10.21
CA VAL A 372 -34.80 16.94 11.01
C VAL A 372 -35.96 17.85 10.64
N THR A 373 -36.86 17.96 11.59
CA THR A 373 -37.95 18.95 11.82
C THR A 373 -38.16 20.05 10.79
N LYS A 374 -39.39 20.07 10.27
CA LYS A 374 -40.00 21.18 9.53
C LYS A 374 -39.84 22.50 10.28
N SER A 375 -39.10 23.42 9.74
CA SER A 375 -39.30 24.83 9.94
C SER A 375 -39.40 25.49 8.58
N ASP A 376 -40.48 26.20 8.39
CA ASP A 376 -40.88 26.93 7.20
C ASP A 376 -39.73 27.75 6.60
N LYS A 377 -39.25 27.35 5.42
CA LYS A 377 -38.54 28.27 4.55
C LYS A 377 -39.37 28.53 3.31
N LYS A 378 -39.95 29.73 3.29
CA LYS A 378 -40.53 30.37 2.11
C LYS A 378 -39.53 30.26 0.95
N GLU A 379 -39.98 29.69 -0.16
CA GLU A 379 -39.29 29.81 -1.45
C GLU A 379 -39.19 31.28 -1.82
N MET A 380 -37.94 31.78 -1.89
CA MET A 380 -37.67 33.04 -2.54
C MET A 380 -37.65 32.83 -4.05
N PRO A 381 -38.25 33.72 -4.86
CA PRO A 381 -38.21 33.61 -6.33
C PRO A 381 -36.80 33.64 -6.83
N GLN A 382 -36.41 32.62 -7.66
CA GLN A 382 -35.11 32.55 -8.33
C GLN A 382 -34.96 33.75 -9.27
N THR A 383 -33.97 34.56 -9.02
CA THR A 383 -33.56 35.63 -9.93
C THR A 383 -32.92 34.98 -11.17
N ALA A 384 -33.40 35.33 -12.35
CA ALA A 384 -32.77 34.97 -13.62
C ALA A 384 -31.27 35.36 -13.59
N ASN A 385 -30.38 34.52 -14.19
CA ASN A 385 -28.92 34.68 -14.29
C ASN A 385 -28.10 34.21 -13.08
N GLN A 386 -28.58 33.23 -12.29
CA GLN A 386 -27.79 32.63 -11.23
C GLN A 386 -27.57 31.12 -11.47
N LEU A 387 -26.35 30.62 -11.25
CA LEU A 387 -26.00 29.18 -11.36
C LEU A 387 -26.69 28.40 -10.22
N ASN A 388 -27.55 27.46 -10.62
CA ASN A 388 -28.16 26.54 -9.67
C ASN A 388 -27.18 25.37 -9.41
N THR A 389 -26.73 25.27 -8.19
CA THR A 389 -25.75 24.26 -7.73
C THR A 389 -26.38 23.22 -6.82
N GLY A 390 -27.70 23.13 -6.74
CA GLY A 390 -28.44 22.21 -5.87
C GLY A 390 -28.16 20.73 -6.16
N ASN A 391 -27.81 20.39 -7.40
CA ASN A 391 -27.33 19.06 -7.76
C ASN A 391 -25.93 19.14 -8.38
N PRO A 392 -24.87 18.65 -7.72
CA PRO A 392 -23.50 18.72 -8.23
C PRO A 392 -23.26 18.02 -9.57
N SER A 393 -24.08 17.01 -9.91
CA SER A 393 -23.98 16.28 -11.18
C SER A 393 -24.78 16.88 -12.31
N LYS A 394 -25.66 17.86 -12.00
CA LYS A 394 -26.50 18.57 -12.97
C LYS A 394 -26.60 20.03 -12.55
N LEU A 395 -25.70 20.86 -13.07
CA LEU A 395 -25.72 22.30 -12.83
C LEU A 395 -26.58 22.98 -13.90
N THR A 396 -27.43 23.92 -13.51
CA THR A 396 -28.26 24.64 -14.47
C THR A 396 -28.09 26.15 -14.33
N TYR A 397 -28.07 26.82 -15.47
CA TYR A 397 -28.01 28.27 -15.56
C TYR A 397 -29.03 28.73 -16.59
N GLU A 398 -29.80 29.75 -16.27
CA GLU A 398 -30.85 30.22 -17.15
C GLU A 398 -30.74 31.72 -17.43
N ASN A 399 -30.93 32.10 -18.67
CA ASN A 399 -31.22 33.47 -19.09
C ASN A 399 -32.69 33.58 -19.57
N PRO A 400 -33.23 34.73 -19.97
CA PRO A 400 -34.62 34.87 -20.42
C PRO A 400 -35.01 33.94 -21.59
N GLU A 401 -34.07 33.60 -22.47
CA GLU A 401 -34.35 32.84 -23.71
C GLU A 401 -33.87 31.40 -23.69
N LEU A 402 -32.71 31.13 -23.01
CA LEU A 402 -32.00 29.88 -23.07
C LEU A 402 -31.81 29.29 -21.67
N ARG A 403 -31.76 27.94 -21.65
CA ARG A 403 -31.36 27.16 -20.48
C ARG A 403 -30.08 26.43 -20.80
N PHE A 404 -29.11 26.55 -19.94
CA PHE A 404 -27.83 25.88 -20.01
C PHE A 404 -27.78 24.81 -18.92
N THR A 405 -27.54 23.55 -19.30
CA THR A 405 -27.44 22.42 -18.38
C THR A 405 -26.06 21.79 -18.54
N ILE A 406 -25.33 21.64 -17.42
CA ILE A 406 -24.04 20.96 -17.38
C ILE A 406 -24.24 19.61 -16.74
N TRP A 407 -23.95 18.58 -17.52
CA TRP A 407 -24.04 17.19 -17.08
C TRP A 407 -22.70 16.66 -16.60
N GLY A 408 -22.73 15.80 -15.54
CA GLY A 408 -21.53 15.18 -14.97
C GLY A 408 -20.72 16.08 -14.03
N GLY A 409 -21.21 17.32 -13.77
CA GLY A 409 -20.53 18.27 -12.90
C GLY A 409 -19.25 18.88 -13.50
N ILE A 410 -18.31 19.30 -12.66
CA ILE A 410 -17.05 19.92 -13.08
C ILE A 410 -15.85 19.17 -12.48
N GLU A 411 -14.79 19.01 -13.30
CA GLU A 411 -13.49 18.50 -12.82
C GLU A 411 -12.89 19.48 -11.80
N LYS A 412 -12.53 18.97 -10.62
CA LYS A 412 -12.05 19.77 -9.49
C LYS A 412 -10.55 20.01 -9.53
N ASP A 413 -9.79 19.02 -10.02
CA ASP A 413 -8.32 18.96 -9.84
C ASP A 413 -7.53 19.77 -10.87
N ASN A 414 -8.12 20.10 -12.01
CA ASN A 414 -7.42 20.78 -13.09
C ASN A 414 -7.90 22.23 -13.26
N LEU A 415 -7.30 23.16 -12.53
CA LEU A 415 -7.66 24.59 -12.58
C LEU A 415 -7.39 25.27 -13.94
N HIS A 416 -6.58 24.68 -14.82
CA HIS A 416 -6.23 25.22 -16.12
C HIS A 416 -7.19 24.81 -17.24
N ARG A 417 -8.14 23.91 -16.94
CA ARG A 417 -9.17 23.47 -17.87
C ARG A 417 -10.53 23.53 -17.19
N LEU A 418 -11.54 23.90 -17.92
CA LEU A 418 -12.94 23.82 -17.51
C LEU A 418 -13.71 23.11 -18.61
N LYS A 419 -13.48 21.77 -18.69
CA LYS A 419 -14.18 20.92 -19.65
C LYS A 419 -15.51 20.50 -19.05
N VAL A 420 -16.59 20.77 -19.77
CA VAL A 420 -17.95 20.46 -19.37
C VAL A 420 -18.73 19.88 -20.53
N ASN A 421 -19.66 18.98 -20.27
CA ASN A 421 -20.69 18.58 -21.21
C ASN A 421 -21.85 19.58 -21.06
N LEU A 422 -22.03 20.44 -22.08
CA LEU A 422 -22.94 21.58 -22.02
C LEU A 422 -24.09 21.39 -23.00
N LEU A 423 -25.29 21.25 -22.44
CA LEU A 423 -26.56 21.25 -23.19
C LEU A 423 -27.17 22.65 -23.13
N VAL A 424 -27.57 23.21 -24.27
CA VAL A 424 -28.29 24.48 -24.39
C VAL A 424 -29.63 24.22 -25.04
N GLU A 425 -30.72 24.66 -24.39
CA GLU A 425 -32.08 24.47 -24.83
C GLU A 425 -32.81 25.82 -24.97
N HIS A 426 -33.66 25.97 -25.94
CA HIS A 426 -34.53 27.13 -26.03
C HIS A 426 -35.75 26.99 -25.12
N LYS A 427 -36.04 27.97 -24.27
CA LYS A 427 -37.12 27.86 -23.23
C LYS A 427 -38.54 27.73 -23.77
N THR A 428 -38.79 28.28 -24.94
CA THR A 428 -40.12 28.26 -25.59
C THR A 428 -40.27 27.14 -26.61
N ASP A 429 -39.18 26.52 -27.04
CA ASP A 429 -39.17 25.43 -28.01
C ASP A 429 -38.18 24.35 -27.56
N SER A 430 -38.67 23.37 -26.85
CA SER A 430 -37.86 22.27 -26.29
C SER A 430 -37.30 21.30 -27.35
N PHE A 431 -37.69 21.40 -28.60
CA PHE A 431 -37.13 20.61 -29.70
C PHE A 431 -35.85 21.24 -30.25
N LYS A 432 -35.59 22.54 -29.96
CA LYS A 432 -34.35 23.22 -30.33
C LYS A 432 -33.32 23.13 -29.20
N TYR A 433 -32.34 22.28 -29.38
CA TYR A 433 -31.23 22.11 -28.40
C TYR A 433 -29.90 21.87 -29.11
N TYR A 434 -28.82 22.20 -28.43
CA TYR A 434 -27.46 21.90 -28.87
C TYR A 434 -26.63 21.39 -27.68
N GLN A 435 -25.94 20.26 -27.86
CA GLN A 435 -25.13 19.65 -26.80
C GLN A 435 -23.75 19.26 -27.36
N ASP A 436 -22.69 19.60 -26.63
CA ASP A 436 -21.32 19.21 -26.96
C ASP A 436 -20.42 19.28 -25.74
N ASP A 437 -19.29 18.56 -25.79
CA ASP A 437 -18.19 18.64 -24.85
C ASP A 437 -17.33 19.86 -25.14
N VAL A 438 -17.31 20.84 -24.25
CA VAL A 438 -16.58 22.10 -24.48
C VAL A 438 -15.67 22.44 -23.31
N ASN A 439 -14.43 22.82 -23.63
CA ASN A 439 -13.55 23.46 -22.66
C ASN A 439 -13.78 24.97 -22.67
N LEU A 440 -14.43 25.48 -21.64
CA LEU A 440 -14.82 26.90 -21.54
C LEU A 440 -13.62 27.86 -21.46
N TYR A 441 -12.40 27.34 -21.23
CA TYR A 441 -11.15 28.12 -21.27
C TYR A 441 -10.43 28.03 -22.64
N SER A 442 -10.94 27.26 -23.59
CA SER A 442 -10.39 27.16 -24.95
C SER A 442 -11.18 28.05 -25.94
N ASN A 443 -10.59 29.14 -26.37
CA ASN A 443 -11.25 30.08 -27.28
C ASN A 443 -11.69 29.43 -28.60
N ALA A 444 -10.88 28.52 -29.15
CA ALA A 444 -11.21 27.81 -30.39
C ALA A 444 -12.42 26.87 -30.25
N GLN A 445 -12.53 26.14 -29.13
CA GLN A 445 -13.68 25.26 -28.86
C GLN A 445 -14.93 26.10 -28.57
N LEU A 446 -14.75 27.16 -27.78
CA LEU A 446 -15.85 28.07 -27.44
C LEU A 446 -16.47 28.73 -28.67
N GLN A 447 -15.67 29.19 -29.64
CA GLN A 447 -16.17 29.78 -30.89
C GLN A 447 -16.97 28.79 -31.75
N ARG A 448 -16.51 27.53 -31.84
CA ARG A 448 -17.28 26.47 -32.54
C ARG A 448 -18.61 26.20 -31.84
N PHE A 449 -18.57 26.09 -30.52
CA PHE A 449 -19.76 25.83 -29.71
C PHE A 449 -20.78 26.96 -29.82
N ILE A 450 -20.36 28.23 -29.72
CA ILE A 450 -21.22 29.40 -29.85
C ILE A 450 -21.86 29.44 -31.26
N LYS A 451 -21.10 29.12 -32.30
CA LYS A 451 -21.59 29.07 -33.66
C LYS A 451 -22.66 27.98 -33.83
N GLY A 452 -22.40 26.76 -33.33
CA GLY A 452 -23.35 25.65 -33.35
C GLY A 452 -24.64 25.98 -32.61
N VAL A 453 -24.56 26.54 -31.42
CA VAL A 453 -25.74 26.97 -30.66
C VAL A 453 -26.53 28.06 -31.41
N ALA A 454 -25.83 29.05 -31.99
CA ALA A 454 -26.51 30.15 -32.69
C ALA A 454 -27.23 29.68 -33.96
N GLU A 455 -26.64 28.72 -34.67
CA GLU A 455 -27.23 28.14 -35.91
C GLU A 455 -28.42 27.23 -35.55
N GLU A 456 -28.29 26.32 -34.55
CA GLU A 456 -29.33 25.32 -34.25
C GLU A 456 -30.52 25.90 -33.47
N LEU A 457 -30.27 26.90 -32.60
CA LEU A 457 -31.33 27.54 -31.83
C LEU A 457 -31.83 28.86 -32.45
N GLU A 458 -31.36 29.27 -33.61
CA GLU A 458 -31.70 30.50 -34.31
C GLU A 458 -31.60 31.76 -33.44
N THR A 459 -30.55 31.81 -32.60
CA THR A 459 -30.36 32.87 -31.57
C THR A 459 -29.09 33.69 -31.88
N SER A 460 -29.00 34.86 -31.24
CA SER A 460 -27.84 35.74 -31.45
C SER A 460 -26.56 35.15 -30.87
N SER A 461 -25.52 34.98 -31.66
CA SER A 461 -24.18 34.53 -31.23
C SER A 461 -23.59 35.45 -30.13
N THR A 462 -23.98 36.71 -30.08
CA THR A 462 -23.57 37.68 -29.07
C THR A 462 -24.21 37.37 -27.73
N THR A 463 -25.50 37.03 -27.73
CA THR A 463 -26.26 36.62 -26.52
C THR A 463 -25.66 35.34 -25.94
N VAL A 464 -25.44 34.33 -26.79
CA VAL A 464 -24.84 33.05 -26.35
C VAL A 464 -23.43 33.27 -25.78
N ARG A 465 -22.59 34.08 -26.40
CA ARG A 465 -21.25 34.40 -25.93
C ARG A 465 -21.25 35.07 -24.57
N ASN A 466 -22.09 36.07 -24.37
CA ASN A 466 -22.15 36.79 -23.07
C ASN A 466 -22.64 35.88 -21.96
N THR A 467 -23.64 35.05 -22.22
CA THR A 467 -24.18 34.10 -21.27
C THR A 467 -23.15 33.02 -20.87
N ILE A 468 -22.41 32.46 -21.83
CA ILE A 468 -21.38 31.47 -21.59
C ILE A 468 -20.21 32.09 -20.78
N ARG A 469 -19.86 33.35 -21.04
CA ARG A 469 -18.83 34.06 -20.25
C ARG A 469 -19.23 34.19 -18.79
N GLU A 470 -20.47 34.57 -18.54
CA GLU A 470 -21.00 34.71 -17.19
C GLU A 470 -21.09 33.35 -16.48
N LEU A 471 -21.63 32.34 -17.16
CA LEU A 471 -21.66 30.96 -16.72
C LEU A 471 -20.25 30.44 -16.37
N SER A 472 -19.25 30.70 -17.21
CA SER A 472 -17.87 30.29 -17.00
C SER A 472 -17.28 30.89 -15.72
N ASN A 473 -17.59 32.17 -15.43
CA ASN A 473 -17.14 32.83 -14.20
C ASN A 473 -17.79 32.21 -12.96
N GLN A 474 -19.11 31.99 -12.99
CA GLN A 474 -19.84 31.38 -11.88
C GLN A 474 -19.41 29.91 -11.63
N LEU A 475 -19.09 29.15 -12.68
CA LEU A 475 -18.54 27.81 -12.57
C LEU A 475 -17.12 27.80 -11.95
N ALA A 476 -16.30 28.78 -12.32
CA ALA A 476 -14.98 28.93 -11.73
C ALA A 476 -15.05 29.22 -10.21
N GLU A 477 -15.95 30.14 -9.80
CA GLU A 477 -16.20 30.42 -8.39
C GLU A 477 -16.75 29.19 -7.62
N TYR A 478 -17.72 28.50 -8.23
CA TYR A 478 -18.28 27.28 -7.65
C TYR A 478 -17.20 26.19 -7.44
N ARG A 479 -16.30 26.00 -8.42
CA ARG A 479 -15.18 25.05 -8.31
C ARG A 479 -14.23 25.40 -7.17
N LEU A 480 -13.91 26.68 -6.99
CA LEU A 480 -13.09 27.14 -5.87
C LEU A 480 -13.77 26.86 -4.51
N LYS A 481 -15.09 27.12 -4.41
CA LYS A 481 -15.86 26.81 -3.21
C LYS A 481 -15.89 25.31 -2.90
N LEU A 482 -16.09 24.45 -3.93
CA LEU A 482 -16.04 23.01 -3.75
C LEU A 482 -14.67 22.55 -3.21
N GLY A 483 -13.56 23.10 -3.72
CA GLY A 483 -12.23 22.80 -3.22
C GLY A 483 -12.00 23.31 -1.77
N GLU A 484 -12.58 24.44 -1.40
CA GLU A 484 -12.53 24.95 -0.02
C GLU A 484 -13.40 24.11 0.92
N ASP A 485 -14.58 23.71 0.50
CA ASP A 485 -15.50 22.90 1.32
C ASP A 485 -14.95 21.48 1.53
N GLU A 486 -14.30 20.88 0.54
CA GLU A 486 -13.56 19.62 0.72
C GLU A 486 -12.38 19.80 1.68
N ARG A 487 -11.62 20.89 1.56
CA ARG A 487 -10.56 21.19 2.53
C ARG A 487 -11.09 21.41 3.94
N LYS A 488 -12.24 22.06 4.09
CA LYS A 488 -12.93 22.21 5.38
C LYS A 488 -13.50 20.90 5.91
N ALA A 489 -14.03 20.04 5.06
CA ALA A 489 -14.53 18.72 5.42
C ALA A 489 -13.40 17.77 5.84
N LEU A 490 -12.21 17.91 5.22
CA LEU A 490 -11.00 17.18 5.60
C LEU A 490 -10.31 17.75 6.86
N GLN A 491 -10.64 18.99 7.26
CA GLN A 491 -10.20 19.51 8.54
C GLN A 491 -11.05 18.87 9.64
N PRO A 492 -10.44 18.19 10.63
CA PRO A 492 -11.18 17.65 11.75
C PRO A 492 -11.92 18.79 12.45
N LYS A 493 -13.23 18.60 12.66
CA LYS A 493 -14.05 19.53 13.45
C LYS A 493 -13.34 19.76 14.78
N HIS A 494 -13.06 21.00 15.10
CA HIS A 494 -12.45 21.36 16.39
C HIS A 494 -13.44 20.94 17.47
N TYR A 495 -13.08 19.87 18.21
CA TYR A 495 -13.89 19.40 19.31
C TYR A 495 -13.90 20.49 20.40
N GLN A 496 -15.08 20.98 20.76
CA GLN A 496 -15.24 21.92 21.86
C GLN A 496 -15.69 21.15 23.09
N MET A 497 -14.85 21.11 24.10
CA MET A 497 -15.16 20.47 25.39
C MET A 497 -16.26 21.28 26.11
N THR A 498 -17.16 20.57 26.77
CA THR A 498 -18.08 21.17 27.72
C THR A 498 -17.33 21.59 28.99
N LYS A 499 -17.91 22.50 29.78
CA LYS A 499 -17.30 22.92 31.05
C LYS A 499 -17.16 21.78 32.06
N GLU A 500 -18.04 20.79 31.98
CA GLU A 500 -17.99 19.57 32.81
C GLU A 500 -16.85 18.67 32.41
N GLU A 501 -16.66 18.43 31.12
CA GLU A 501 -15.52 17.65 30.57
C GLU A 501 -14.19 18.32 30.88
N GLU A 502 -14.11 19.63 30.77
CA GLU A 502 -12.90 20.39 31.12
C GLU A 502 -12.56 20.25 32.61
N LYS A 503 -13.56 20.36 33.48
CA LYS A 503 -13.40 20.20 34.92
C LYS A 503 -12.99 18.77 35.30
N GLU A 504 -13.58 17.74 34.67
CA GLU A 504 -13.24 16.33 34.89
C GLU A 504 -11.79 16.05 34.45
N ALA A 505 -11.43 16.48 33.27
CA ALA A 505 -10.08 16.30 32.70
C ALA A 505 -9.02 17.06 33.52
N MET A 506 -9.32 18.28 33.99
CA MET A 506 -8.40 19.04 34.84
C MET A 506 -8.25 18.38 36.21
N SER A 507 -9.32 17.90 36.81
CA SER A 507 -9.26 17.13 38.07
C SER A 507 -8.39 15.87 37.90
N PHE A 508 -8.51 15.16 36.79
CA PHE A 508 -7.68 14.01 36.47
C PHE A 508 -6.19 14.38 36.38
N LEU A 509 -5.84 15.47 35.68
CA LEU A 509 -4.46 15.92 35.48
C LEU A 509 -3.79 16.43 36.77
N THR A 510 -4.58 17.00 37.71
CA THR A 510 -4.07 17.53 38.97
C THR A 510 -4.01 16.50 40.10
N THR A 511 -4.61 15.32 39.92
CA THR A 511 -4.63 14.26 40.91
C THR A 511 -3.22 13.67 41.11
N LYS A 512 -2.75 13.57 42.33
CA LYS A 512 -1.44 13.00 42.70
C LYS A 512 -1.27 11.57 42.13
N GLY A 513 -0.11 11.30 41.53
CA GLY A 513 0.19 10.00 40.94
C GLY A 513 -0.49 9.82 39.55
N LEU A 514 -0.56 10.88 38.74
CA LEU A 514 -1.18 10.90 37.41
C LEU A 514 -0.80 9.72 36.53
N THR A 515 0.49 9.35 36.47
CA THR A 515 0.97 8.22 35.65
C THR A 515 0.31 6.90 36.07
N ARG A 516 0.19 6.65 37.38
CA ARG A 516 -0.49 5.44 37.88
C ARG A 516 -1.99 5.48 37.59
N ASN A 517 -2.62 6.66 37.73
CA ASN A 517 -4.03 6.86 37.41
C ASN A 517 -4.29 6.68 35.90
N THR A 518 -3.36 7.13 35.04
CA THR A 518 -3.42 6.92 33.61
C THR A 518 -3.36 5.43 33.26
N LEU A 519 -2.46 4.67 33.89
CA LEU A 519 -2.39 3.23 33.72
C LEU A 519 -3.71 2.54 34.07
N LYS A 520 -4.28 2.84 35.25
CA LYS A 520 -5.58 2.31 35.68
C LYS A 520 -6.70 2.71 34.72
N THR A 521 -6.65 3.90 34.17
CA THR A 521 -7.66 4.37 33.22
C THR A 521 -7.52 3.68 31.88
N LEU A 522 -6.29 3.40 31.41
CA LEU A 522 -6.05 2.57 30.23
C LEU A 522 -6.58 1.15 30.39
N GLU A 523 -6.42 0.52 31.57
CA GLU A 523 -7.00 -0.79 31.87
C GLU A 523 -8.54 -0.76 31.74
N ARG A 524 -9.19 0.32 32.22
CA ARG A 524 -10.63 0.50 32.12
C ARG A 524 -11.13 0.66 30.68
N THR A 525 -10.29 0.98 29.71
CA THR A 525 -10.68 1.05 28.30
C THR A 525 -10.90 -0.32 27.64
N GLY A 526 -10.71 -1.40 28.38
CA GLY A 526 -10.83 -2.78 27.90
C GLY A 526 -9.48 -3.38 27.49
N LEU A 527 -8.39 -2.75 27.85
CA LEU A 527 -7.06 -3.31 27.63
C LEU A 527 -6.83 -4.44 28.65
N VAL A 528 -6.43 -5.61 28.16
CA VAL A 528 -6.14 -6.80 28.96
C VAL A 528 -4.68 -7.16 28.86
N GLY A 529 -3.98 -7.31 29.98
CA GLY A 529 -2.54 -7.52 29.99
C GLY A 529 -1.81 -6.28 29.46
N GLU A 530 -0.67 -6.39 28.92
CA GLU A 530 0.05 -5.33 28.16
C GLU A 530 0.13 -3.93 28.82
N GLN A 531 -0.07 -3.82 30.15
CA GLN A 531 -0.17 -2.54 30.86
C GLN A 531 1.06 -1.65 30.63
N LYS A 532 2.25 -2.25 30.67
CA LYS A 532 3.53 -1.57 30.48
C LYS A 532 3.68 -1.05 29.05
N ASN A 533 3.37 -1.91 28.07
CA ASN A 533 3.41 -1.56 26.65
C ASN A 533 2.37 -0.49 26.30
N ALA A 534 1.17 -0.56 26.89
CA ALA A 534 0.12 0.42 26.68
C ALA A 534 0.49 1.80 27.23
N LEU A 535 1.05 1.86 28.44
CA LEU A 535 1.49 3.12 29.04
C LEU A 535 2.67 3.72 28.25
N LEU A 536 3.63 2.90 27.84
CA LEU A 536 4.72 3.35 26.97
C LEU A 536 4.17 3.90 25.64
N LEU A 537 3.27 3.15 24.99
CA LEU A 537 2.66 3.55 23.72
C LEU A 537 1.86 4.85 23.87
N PHE A 538 1.14 5.02 24.97
CA PHE A 538 0.42 6.26 25.27
C PHE A 538 1.39 7.46 25.33
N PHE A 539 2.53 7.35 26.02
CA PHE A 539 3.55 8.41 26.04
C PHE A 539 4.20 8.64 24.68
N LEU A 540 4.45 7.57 23.93
CA LEU A 540 4.96 7.71 22.56
C LEU A 540 3.97 8.47 21.68
N TYR A 541 2.68 8.19 21.78
CA TYR A 541 1.64 8.93 21.05
C TYR A 541 1.49 10.38 21.54
N LEU A 542 1.65 10.60 22.84
CA LEU A 542 1.64 11.94 23.42
C LEU A 542 2.79 12.80 22.89
N SER A 543 3.92 12.18 22.53
CA SER A 543 5.09 12.86 21.99
C SER A 543 4.80 13.67 20.71
N ARG A 544 3.69 13.39 20.01
CA ARG A 544 3.24 14.22 18.87
C ARG A 544 3.13 15.71 19.19
N LEU A 545 2.94 16.05 20.49
CA LEU A 545 2.84 17.43 20.97
C LEU A 545 4.22 18.11 21.12
N MET A 546 5.31 17.34 21.06
CA MET A 546 6.69 17.82 21.12
C MET A 546 7.20 18.18 19.73
N ASP A 547 8.30 18.92 19.66
CA ASP A 547 8.91 19.32 18.39
C ASP A 547 9.60 18.14 17.67
N GLU A 548 10.07 17.13 18.44
CA GLU A 548 10.69 15.91 17.93
C GLU A 548 10.01 14.65 18.52
N PRO A 549 8.93 14.18 17.93
CA PRO A 549 8.19 13.02 18.42
C PRO A 549 9.01 11.72 18.43
N LEU A 550 8.62 10.81 19.31
CA LEU A 550 9.06 9.43 19.31
C LEU A 550 8.13 8.54 18.50
N HIS A 551 8.66 7.42 18.00
CA HIS A 551 7.93 6.50 17.14
C HIS A 551 7.86 5.11 17.76
N ALA A 552 6.85 4.31 17.36
CA ALA A 552 6.64 2.96 17.90
C ALA A 552 6.56 1.92 16.78
N ILE A 553 7.18 0.75 17.00
CA ILE A 553 6.95 -0.44 16.20
C ILE A 553 6.58 -1.59 17.12
N ILE A 554 5.44 -2.22 16.86
CA ILE A 554 4.88 -3.30 17.64
C ILE A 554 5.16 -4.63 16.93
N PHE A 555 5.89 -5.50 17.59
CA PHE A 555 6.23 -6.83 17.08
C PHE A 555 5.42 -7.93 17.76
N GLY A 556 5.11 -8.97 17.01
CA GLY A 556 4.49 -10.18 17.52
C GLY A 556 3.99 -11.05 16.38
N LYS A 557 3.63 -12.30 16.66
CA LYS A 557 3.10 -13.22 15.64
C LYS A 557 1.75 -12.73 15.10
N SER A 558 1.32 -13.31 13.98
CA SER A 558 -0.04 -13.08 13.47
C SER A 558 -1.05 -13.54 14.53
N GLY A 559 -2.05 -12.70 14.80
CA GLY A 559 -3.07 -12.99 15.82
C GLY A 559 -2.65 -12.78 17.28
N SER A 560 -1.44 -12.24 17.58
CA SER A 560 -0.96 -12.03 18.96
C SER A 560 -1.56 -10.79 19.65
N GLY A 561 -2.40 -9.99 19.00
CA GLY A 561 -3.00 -8.80 19.61
C GLY A 561 -2.30 -7.47 19.29
N LYS A 562 -1.30 -7.43 18.40
CA LYS A 562 -0.59 -6.20 18.00
C LYS A 562 -1.52 -5.05 17.64
N THR A 563 -2.40 -5.30 16.68
CA THR A 563 -3.37 -4.31 16.20
C THR A 563 -4.36 -3.94 17.29
N TYR A 564 -4.72 -4.88 18.16
CA TYR A 564 -5.60 -4.61 19.31
C TYR A 564 -4.97 -3.61 20.28
N LEU A 565 -3.72 -3.83 20.72
CA LEU A 565 -2.99 -2.89 21.57
C LEU A 565 -2.90 -1.51 20.90
N GLN A 566 -2.49 -1.48 19.64
CA GLN A 566 -2.33 -0.26 18.86
C GLN A 566 -3.64 0.53 18.78
N THR A 567 -4.74 -0.14 18.43
CA THR A 567 -6.07 0.47 18.29
C THR A 567 -6.58 0.96 19.63
N ARG A 568 -6.53 0.13 20.69
CA ARG A 568 -7.05 0.51 22.01
C ARG A 568 -6.37 1.73 22.59
N VAL A 569 -5.05 1.83 22.47
CA VAL A 569 -4.32 3.03 22.92
C VAL A 569 -4.61 4.23 22.02
N SER A 570 -4.77 4.03 20.70
CA SER A 570 -5.09 5.11 19.78
C SER A 570 -6.50 5.67 19.99
N GLU A 571 -7.47 4.86 20.43
CA GLU A 571 -8.82 5.31 20.80
C GLU A 571 -8.81 6.27 22.01
N CYS A 572 -7.71 6.32 22.77
CA CYS A 572 -7.52 7.28 23.86
C CYS A 572 -6.91 8.62 23.40
N LEU A 573 -6.67 8.79 22.10
CA LEU A 573 -6.20 10.06 21.52
C LEU A 573 -7.38 10.92 21.07
N PRO A 574 -7.23 12.25 21.08
CA PRO A 574 -8.14 13.14 20.40
C PRO A 574 -8.27 12.75 18.91
N GLU A 575 -9.50 12.66 18.42
CA GLU A 575 -9.78 12.18 17.04
C GLU A 575 -9.11 13.04 15.98
N GLU A 576 -9.07 14.34 16.24
CA GLU A 576 -8.37 15.30 15.40
C GLU A 576 -6.86 15.03 15.26
N SER A 577 -6.26 14.30 16.20
CA SER A 577 -4.83 13.99 16.26
C SER A 577 -4.45 12.66 15.61
N LEU A 578 -5.42 11.84 15.19
CA LEU A 578 -5.18 10.49 14.67
C LEU A 578 -5.37 10.43 13.15
N ARG A 579 -4.51 9.70 12.47
CA ARG A 579 -4.62 9.32 11.06
C ARG A 579 -4.26 7.86 10.93
N THR A 580 -5.22 7.03 10.52
CA THR A 580 -5.02 5.59 10.31
C THR A 580 -4.93 5.29 8.83
N ILE A 581 -3.96 4.48 8.42
CA ILE A 581 -3.77 4.03 7.05
C ILE A 581 -3.45 2.53 7.02
N THR A 582 -3.92 1.86 5.98
CA THR A 582 -3.60 0.45 5.70
C THR A 582 -2.48 0.31 4.67
N SER A 583 -2.41 1.23 3.71
CA SER A 583 -1.36 1.24 2.69
C SER A 583 -0.96 2.66 2.32
N LEU A 584 0.27 2.82 1.86
CA LEU A 584 0.82 4.10 1.45
C LEU A 584 1.73 3.92 0.23
N THR A 585 1.48 4.67 -0.82
CA THR A 585 2.39 4.71 -1.97
C THR A 585 3.52 5.71 -1.73
N GLU A 586 4.64 5.53 -2.42
CA GLU A 586 5.87 6.31 -2.24
C GLU A 586 5.64 7.84 -2.30
N ASN A 587 4.74 8.29 -3.15
CA ASN A 587 4.52 9.71 -3.42
C ASN A 587 3.39 10.35 -2.62
N THR A 588 2.51 9.57 -2.01
CA THR A 588 1.26 10.08 -1.39
C THR A 588 1.54 11.10 -0.29
N LEU A 589 2.59 10.91 0.51
CA LEU A 589 2.95 11.85 1.58
C LEU A 589 3.20 13.27 1.07
N TYR A 590 3.82 13.42 -0.12
CA TYR A 590 4.19 14.72 -0.67
C TYR A 590 3.01 15.54 -1.20
N TYR A 591 1.87 14.89 -1.47
CA TYR A 591 0.66 15.56 -1.96
C TYR A 591 -0.28 16.02 -0.85
N SER A 592 0.08 15.75 0.41
CA SER A 592 -0.67 16.26 1.56
C SER A 592 -0.52 17.79 1.68
N ALA A 593 -1.50 18.46 2.28
CA ALA A 593 -1.36 19.87 2.62
C ALA A 593 -0.17 20.06 3.58
N LYS A 594 0.51 21.23 3.52
CA LYS A 594 1.75 21.49 4.22
C LYS A 594 1.72 21.11 5.71
N ASP A 595 0.63 21.45 6.41
CA ASP A 595 0.46 21.24 7.86
C ASP A 595 -0.43 20.04 8.20
N PHE A 596 -0.81 19.21 7.23
CA PHE A 596 -1.77 18.11 7.41
C PHE A 596 -1.34 17.11 8.49
N TRP A 597 -0.03 16.85 8.59
CA TRP A 597 0.56 15.88 9.51
C TRP A 597 1.01 16.47 10.84
N LYS A 598 0.93 17.80 11.00
CA LYS A 598 1.44 18.49 12.19
C LYS A 598 0.71 18.05 13.46
N HIS A 599 1.48 17.60 14.46
CA HIS A 599 0.99 17.09 15.74
C HIS A 599 0.00 15.91 15.61
N LYS A 600 0.19 15.06 14.58
CA LYS A 600 -0.63 13.86 14.37
C LYS A 600 0.12 12.59 14.74
N VAL A 601 -0.66 11.56 15.06
CA VAL A 601 -0.19 10.17 15.09
C VAL A 601 -0.61 9.51 13.80
N LEU A 602 0.36 9.04 13.03
CA LEU A 602 0.16 8.20 11.88
C LEU A 602 0.19 6.73 12.32
N LEU A 603 -0.96 6.10 12.28
CA LEU A 603 -1.16 4.71 12.64
C LEU A 603 -1.14 3.86 11.38
N ILE A 604 -0.23 2.91 11.33
CA ILE A 604 -0.08 1.97 10.22
C ILE A 604 -0.42 0.58 10.76
N GLU A 605 -1.51 0.01 10.27
CA GLU A 605 -2.01 -1.28 10.76
C GLU A 605 -1.04 -2.42 10.47
N ASP A 606 -0.44 -2.43 9.28
CA ASP A 606 0.61 -3.36 8.90
C ASP A 606 1.70 -2.63 8.11
N LEU A 607 2.94 -2.69 8.61
CA LEU A 607 4.08 -2.05 7.96
C LEU A 607 4.41 -2.65 6.58
N GLU A 608 3.95 -3.86 6.28
CA GLU A 608 4.11 -4.46 4.96
C GLU A 608 3.35 -3.67 3.88
N GLY A 609 2.20 -3.07 4.24
CA GLY A 609 1.38 -2.25 3.33
C GLY A 609 2.03 -0.91 2.90
N VAL A 610 3.10 -0.49 3.58
CA VAL A 610 3.79 0.78 3.31
C VAL A 610 5.24 0.61 2.86
N TYR A 611 5.64 -0.59 2.45
CA TYR A 611 7.03 -0.91 2.10
C TYR A 611 7.65 0.07 1.10
N ASN A 612 6.94 0.42 0.05
CA ASN A 612 7.40 1.33 -0.99
C ASN A 612 7.56 2.79 -0.51
N ALA A 613 6.89 3.15 0.59
CA ALA A 613 6.94 4.48 1.18
C ALA A 613 7.90 4.59 2.38
N PHE A 614 8.66 3.53 2.70
CA PHE A 614 9.56 3.55 3.86
C PHE A 614 10.62 4.64 3.79
N LEU A 615 11.18 4.91 2.62
CA LEU A 615 12.21 5.94 2.49
C LEU A 615 11.68 7.34 2.83
N PRO A 616 10.61 7.85 2.19
CA PRO A 616 10.06 9.15 2.56
C PRO A 616 9.51 9.18 3.99
N LEU A 617 8.91 8.10 4.47
CA LEU A 617 8.43 8.00 5.85
C LEU A 617 9.58 8.11 6.86
N ARG A 618 10.69 7.42 6.61
CA ARG A 618 11.90 7.47 7.43
C ARG A 618 12.52 8.85 7.50
N GLU A 619 12.59 9.54 6.37
CA GLU A 619 13.09 10.92 6.33
C GLU A 619 12.14 11.86 7.08
N PHE A 620 10.83 11.67 6.95
CA PHE A 620 9.84 12.43 7.67
C PHE A 620 9.94 12.23 9.19
N MET A 621 10.08 10.98 9.65
CA MET A 621 10.32 10.65 11.06
C MET A 621 11.58 11.33 11.62
N SER A 622 12.64 11.45 10.82
CA SER A 622 13.94 11.95 11.27
C SER A 622 14.04 13.47 11.21
N LYS A 623 13.52 14.09 10.15
CA LYS A 623 13.69 15.54 9.87
C LYS A 623 12.45 16.36 10.18
N GLN A 624 11.33 15.70 10.48
CA GLN A 624 10.02 16.33 10.69
C GLN A 624 9.57 17.20 9.50
N SER A 625 10.21 17.03 8.35
CA SER A 625 9.82 17.64 7.08
C SER A 625 10.36 16.84 5.91
N ILE A 626 9.60 16.77 4.83
CA ILE A 626 10.04 16.17 3.57
C ILE A 626 9.75 17.12 2.41
N THR A 627 10.66 17.12 1.44
CA THR A 627 10.55 17.97 0.25
C THR A 627 10.76 17.12 -0.99
N LYS A 628 9.96 17.38 -2.02
CA LYS A 628 10.12 16.76 -3.34
C LYS A 628 10.04 17.80 -4.42
N LEU A 629 11.01 17.79 -5.33
CA LEU A 629 10.95 18.55 -6.57
C LEU A 629 10.28 17.71 -7.65
N THR A 630 9.25 18.23 -8.26
CA THR A 630 8.52 17.60 -9.37
C THR A 630 8.42 18.58 -10.51
N THR A 631 8.20 18.08 -11.70
CA THR A 631 7.97 18.89 -12.89
C THR A 631 6.48 18.92 -13.17
N ASP A 632 5.91 20.11 -13.30
CA ASP A 632 4.53 20.35 -13.69
C ASP A 632 4.50 21.17 -14.98
N LYS A 633 3.38 21.22 -15.68
CA LYS A 633 3.24 22.05 -16.90
C LYS A 633 2.53 23.36 -16.55
N ASP A 634 3.10 24.46 -16.98
CA ASP A 634 2.43 25.76 -16.90
C ASP A 634 1.24 25.86 -17.87
N ALA A 635 0.50 26.97 -17.79
CA ALA A 635 -0.64 27.22 -18.65
C ALA A 635 -0.28 27.30 -20.15
N LYS A 636 1.02 27.44 -20.49
CA LYS A 636 1.56 27.46 -21.85
C LYS A 636 2.13 26.12 -22.31
N GLY A 637 2.09 25.09 -21.43
CA GLY A 637 2.62 23.76 -21.72
C GLY A 637 4.11 23.58 -21.45
N ASN A 638 4.82 24.59 -20.90
CA ASN A 638 6.23 24.50 -20.56
C ASN A 638 6.40 23.75 -19.22
N ASN A 639 7.49 23.02 -19.11
CA ASN A 639 7.84 22.34 -17.87
C ASN A 639 8.30 23.34 -16.81
N VAL A 640 7.61 23.41 -15.68
CA VAL A 640 7.96 24.25 -14.53
C VAL A 640 8.27 23.36 -13.33
N GLN A 641 9.32 23.67 -12.59
CA GLN A 641 9.64 22.99 -11.34
C GLN A 641 8.63 23.39 -10.27
N LYS A 642 8.07 22.38 -9.59
CA LYS A 642 7.19 22.55 -8.44
C LYS A 642 7.81 21.86 -7.24
N MET A 643 7.96 22.59 -6.16
CA MET A 643 8.43 22.05 -4.89
C MET A 643 7.24 21.69 -4.01
N LEU A 644 7.13 20.40 -3.69
CA LEU A 644 6.17 19.88 -2.72
C LEU A 644 6.88 19.79 -1.37
N MET A 645 6.31 20.39 -0.34
CA MET A 645 6.86 20.42 1.01
C MET A 645 5.77 20.07 2.01
N VAL A 646 6.07 19.12 2.89
CA VAL A 646 5.19 18.65 3.96
C VAL A 646 5.92 18.75 5.29
N GLU A 647 5.26 19.30 6.29
CA GLU A 647 5.82 19.56 7.61
C GLU A 647 5.15 18.71 8.70
N GLY A 648 5.96 18.31 9.69
CA GLY A 648 5.56 17.72 10.96
C GLY A 648 5.44 18.77 12.06
N PRO A 649 5.54 18.38 13.31
CA PRO A 649 5.99 17.09 13.81
C PRO A 649 4.94 15.97 13.67
N ILE A 650 5.41 14.75 13.41
CA ILE A 650 4.56 13.55 13.27
C ILE A 650 5.09 12.41 14.15
N CYS A 651 4.19 11.74 14.88
CA CYS A 651 4.49 10.47 15.52
C CYS A 651 4.02 9.32 14.62
N VAL A 652 4.84 8.31 14.41
CA VAL A 652 4.51 7.14 13.58
C VAL A 652 4.45 5.90 14.46
N SER A 653 3.38 5.12 14.31
CA SER A 653 3.21 3.82 14.96
C SER A 653 2.85 2.78 13.92
N GLY A 654 3.55 1.64 13.92
CA GLY A 654 3.28 0.55 13.00
C GLY A 654 3.34 -0.81 13.67
N ALA A 655 2.58 -1.78 13.16
CA ALA A 655 2.64 -3.18 13.59
C ALA A 655 3.28 -4.04 12.51
N THR A 656 4.00 -5.09 12.89
CA THR A 656 4.61 -6.03 11.93
C THR A 656 4.83 -7.40 12.57
N THR A 657 4.88 -8.42 11.71
CA THR A 657 5.30 -9.77 12.07
C THR A 657 6.79 -10.03 11.80
N GLN A 658 7.49 -9.11 11.15
CA GLN A 658 8.85 -9.30 10.65
C GLN A 658 9.85 -8.43 11.44
N GLU A 659 10.68 -9.05 12.25
CA GLU A 659 11.69 -8.35 13.05
C GLU A 659 12.90 -7.86 12.23
N SER A 660 13.26 -8.57 11.16
CA SER A 660 14.52 -8.34 10.41
C SER A 660 14.43 -7.34 9.26
N ILE A 661 13.24 -7.12 8.70
CA ILE A 661 13.07 -6.30 7.47
C ILE A 661 13.21 -4.80 7.74
N TYR A 662 13.06 -4.38 8.99
CA TYR A 662 12.94 -2.97 9.35
C TYR A 662 14.06 -2.45 10.26
N GLU A 663 15.24 -3.05 10.20
CA GLU A 663 16.35 -2.72 11.12
C GLU A 663 16.65 -1.22 11.16
N ASP A 664 16.67 -0.53 10.01
CA ASP A 664 16.88 0.92 9.95
C ASP A 664 15.73 1.74 10.53
N ASN A 665 14.48 1.27 10.41
CA ASN A 665 13.32 1.92 11.00
C ASN A 665 13.17 1.54 12.48
N ALA A 666 13.52 0.31 12.84
CA ALA A 666 13.58 -0.16 14.21
C ALA A 666 14.53 0.70 15.07
N ASN A 667 15.65 1.15 14.48
CA ASN A 667 16.59 2.04 15.16
C ASN A 667 16.04 3.44 15.45
N ARG A 668 14.96 3.88 14.75
CA ARG A 668 14.30 5.18 14.96
C ARG A 668 13.10 5.11 15.87
N SER A 669 12.69 3.90 16.26
CA SER A 669 11.45 3.65 16.98
C SER A 669 11.72 2.94 18.31
N PHE A 670 10.77 3.05 19.20
CA PHE A 670 10.66 2.13 20.33
C PHE A 670 10.08 0.81 19.82
N LEU A 671 10.70 -0.29 20.26
CA LEU A 671 10.30 -1.64 19.89
C LEU A 671 9.47 -2.23 21.04
N LEU A 672 8.19 -2.46 20.78
CA LEU A 672 7.27 -3.08 21.72
C LEU A 672 7.02 -4.52 21.28
N ILE A 673 7.15 -5.45 22.19
CA ILE A 673 6.92 -6.87 21.93
C ILE A 673 5.67 -7.28 22.71
N ILE A 674 4.72 -7.92 22.03
CA ILE A 674 3.50 -8.43 22.63
C ILE A 674 3.84 -9.66 23.49
N ASP A 675 3.23 -9.73 24.66
CA ASP A 675 3.33 -10.90 25.54
C ASP A 675 2.50 -12.07 24.96
N GLU A 676 3.19 -13.13 24.58
CA GLU A 676 2.57 -14.35 24.04
C GLU A 676 2.55 -15.51 25.07
N THR A 677 2.69 -15.20 26.35
CA THR A 677 2.62 -16.22 27.40
C THR A 677 1.23 -16.86 27.46
N PRO A 678 1.14 -18.17 27.79
CA PRO A 678 -0.16 -18.85 27.91
C PRO A 678 -1.09 -18.18 28.93
N THR A 679 -0.52 -17.57 29.97
CA THR A 679 -1.28 -16.85 30.99
C THR A 679 -1.97 -15.63 30.41
N HIS A 680 -1.23 -14.79 29.69
CA HIS A 680 -1.77 -13.61 29.03
C HIS A 680 -2.84 -13.98 27.97
N LEU A 681 -2.57 -14.99 27.14
CA LEU A 681 -3.55 -15.47 26.17
C LEU A 681 -4.85 -15.95 26.82
N ASN A 682 -4.77 -16.62 27.99
CA ASN A 682 -5.95 -17.03 28.74
C ASN A 682 -6.76 -15.83 29.28
N GLU A 683 -6.08 -14.79 29.79
CA GLU A 683 -6.73 -13.56 30.25
C GLU A 683 -7.49 -12.87 29.11
N VAL A 684 -6.85 -12.75 27.93
CA VAL A 684 -7.48 -12.19 26.73
C VAL A 684 -8.71 -13.01 26.32
N MET A 685 -8.61 -14.34 26.28
CA MET A 685 -9.75 -15.21 25.96
C MET A 685 -10.89 -15.08 26.99
N GLN A 686 -10.55 -14.94 28.26
CA GLN A 686 -11.56 -14.71 29.31
C GLN A 686 -12.27 -13.36 29.10
N TYR A 687 -11.54 -12.32 28.79
CA TYR A 687 -12.10 -11.01 28.49
C TYR A 687 -13.04 -11.07 27.28
N GLN A 688 -12.65 -11.75 26.19
CA GLN A 688 -13.51 -11.95 25.02
C GLN A 688 -14.83 -12.66 25.39
N ARG A 689 -14.75 -13.69 26.23
CA ARG A 689 -15.96 -14.39 26.73
C ARG A 689 -16.88 -13.47 27.56
N LYS A 690 -16.28 -12.62 28.42
CA LYS A 690 -17.05 -11.63 29.20
C LYS A 690 -17.70 -10.58 28.29
N LEU A 691 -17.00 -10.13 27.29
CA LEU A 691 -17.53 -9.19 26.29
C LEU A 691 -18.74 -9.80 25.56
N GLN A 692 -18.58 -11.04 25.06
CA GLN A 692 -19.68 -11.75 24.37
C GLN A 692 -20.86 -12.05 25.30
N ALA A 693 -20.62 -12.20 26.58
CA ALA A 693 -21.67 -12.41 27.60
C ALA A 693 -22.36 -11.10 28.06
N GLY A 694 -21.96 -9.94 27.53
CA GLY A 694 -22.52 -8.64 27.95
C GLY A 694 -22.16 -8.24 29.40
N LEU A 695 -21.09 -8.83 29.95
CA LEU A 695 -20.65 -8.55 31.34
C LEU A 695 -19.70 -7.36 31.44
N ILE A 696 -19.38 -6.73 30.32
CA ILE A 696 -18.50 -5.57 30.24
C ILE A 696 -19.32 -4.30 30.13
N ASN A 697 -18.99 -3.31 30.93
CA ASN A 697 -19.64 -1.99 30.89
C ASN A 697 -18.97 -1.11 29.81
N GLU A 698 -19.54 -1.09 28.60
CA GLU A 698 -19.03 -0.30 27.47
C GLU A 698 -19.09 1.21 27.74
N ALA A 699 -20.09 1.69 28.48
CA ALA A 699 -20.20 3.11 28.84
C ALA A 699 -19.05 3.58 29.73
N GLU A 700 -18.60 2.71 30.67
CA GLU A 700 -17.44 3.00 31.49
C GLU A 700 -16.13 3.02 30.67
N GLN A 701 -16.00 2.11 29.70
CA GLN A 701 -14.85 2.10 28.79
C GLN A 701 -14.78 3.39 27.97
N GLU A 702 -15.93 3.82 27.43
CA GLU A 702 -15.97 5.04 26.60
C GLU A 702 -15.71 6.29 27.47
N ARG A 703 -16.22 6.36 28.67
CA ARG A 703 -15.89 7.44 29.62
C ARG A 703 -14.39 7.48 29.92
N ALA A 704 -13.76 6.33 30.15
CA ALA A 704 -12.32 6.26 30.40
C ALA A 704 -11.51 6.79 29.21
N LYS A 705 -11.88 6.43 27.97
CA LYS A 705 -11.28 6.97 26.76
C LYS A 705 -11.45 8.48 26.67
N GLN A 706 -12.65 8.97 26.94
CA GLN A 706 -12.96 10.41 26.84
C GLN A 706 -12.17 11.24 27.87
N ILE A 707 -11.99 10.75 29.08
CA ILE A 707 -11.11 11.40 30.08
C ILE A 707 -9.68 11.53 29.54
N LEU A 708 -9.13 10.45 28.97
CA LEU A 708 -7.76 10.47 28.41
C LEU A 708 -7.65 11.37 27.17
N LYS A 709 -8.67 11.43 26.30
CA LYS A 709 -8.72 12.37 25.17
C LYS A 709 -8.73 13.83 25.68
N ASN A 710 -9.62 14.15 26.60
CA ASN A 710 -9.80 15.51 27.09
C ASN A 710 -8.60 15.98 27.92
N SER A 711 -7.95 15.10 28.69
CA SER A 711 -6.72 15.42 29.40
C SER A 711 -5.61 15.88 28.46
N GLN A 712 -5.47 15.25 27.28
CA GLN A 712 -4.46 15.64 26.30
C GLN A 712 -4.76 16.98 25.62
N ARG A 713 -6.04 17.35 25.47
CA ARG A 713 -6.47 18.65 24.91
C ARG A 713 -6.13 19.82 25.84
N LEU A 714 -6.01 19.57 27.15
CA LEU A 714 -5.66 20.59 28.16
C LEU A 714 -4.17 20.78 28.36
N LEU A 715 -3.33 19.95 27.72
CA LEU A 715 -1.87 20.13 27.80
C LEU A 715 -1.43 21.36 27.02
N ARG A 716 -0.56 22.16 27.63
CA ARG A 716 -0.02 23.40 27.07
C ARG A 716 1.43 23.20 26.63
N LYS A 717 1.84 23.83 25.55
CA LYS A 717 3.26 23.80 25.15
C LYS A 717 4.10 24.51 26.20
N ILE A 718 4.91 23.76 26.93
CA ILE A 718 5.81 24.25 27.96
C ILE A 718 7.18 23.56 27.81
N LYS A 719 8.26 24.33 28.06
CA LYS A 719 9.61 23.80 28.01
C LYS A 719 9.87 22.92 29.23
N VAL A 720 10.47 21.76 29.01
CA VAL A 720 10.95 20.86 30.08
C VAL A 720 12.45 20.96 30.20
N ILE A 721 12.95 21.03 31.42
CA ILE A 721 14.38 20.97 31.74
C ILE A 721 14.62 19.79 32.69
N ASN A 722 15.55 18.92 32.30
CA ASN A 722 15.97 17.79 33.11
C ASN A 722 17.31 18.10 33.80
N PRO A 723 17.34 18.47 35.09
CA PRO A 723 18.58 18.77 35.80
C PRO A 723 19.43 17.54 36.05
N TYR A 724 18.86 16.35 36.00
CA TYR A 724 19.54 15.07 36.24
C TYR A 724 20.19 14.50 34.98
N ALA A 725 19.93 15.06 33.82
CA ALA A 725 20.38 14.53 32.51
C ALA A 725 21.91 14.24 32.47
N PRO A 726 22.81 15.06 33.05
CA PRO A 726 24.27 14.77 33.06
C PRO A 726 24.66 13.51 33.85
N GLN A 727 23.79 13.02 34.72
CA GLN A 727 24.03 11.86 35.56
C GLN A 727 23.36 10.58 35.03
N LEU A 728 22.56 10.69 33.99
CA LEU A 728 21.84 9.58 33.41
C LEU A 728 22.68 8.87 32.35
N GLU A 729 22.80 7.57 32.47
CA GLU A 729 23.50 6.71 31.53
C GLU A 729 22.60 5.57 31.05
N ILE A 730 22.83 5.12 29.81
CA ILE A 730 22.20 3.93 29.27
C ILE A 730 23.17 2.73 29.32
N PRO A 731 22.67 1.49 29.32
CA PRO A 731 23.50 0.30 29.34
C PRO A 731 24.52 0.28 28.18
N GLN A 732 25.76 -0.13 28.49
CA GLN A 732 26.84 -0.17 27.50
C GLN A 732 26.64 -1.24 26.41
N CYS A 733 25.84 -2.27 26.68
CA CYS A 733 25.50 -3.35 25.74
C CYS A 733 24.54 -2.95 24.65
N VAL A 734 23.89 -1.76 24.72
CA VAL A 734 22.90 -1.32 23.75
C VAL A 734 23.53 -0.98 22.40
N PHE A 735 22.96 -1.51 21.32
CA PHE A 735 23.32 -1.12 19.97
C PHE A 735 22.85 0.31 19.67
N LYS A 736 23.58 1.03 18.80
CA LYS A 736 23.24 2.43 18.39
C LYS A 736 23.04 3.37 19.59
N LYS A 737 24.00 3.38 20.49
CA LYS A 737 23.99 4.13 21.78
C LYS A 737 23.52 5.57 21.68
N LEU A 738 24.04 6.37 20.74
CA LEU A 738 23.72 7.79 20.63
C LEU A 738 22.23 8.04 20.44
N ARG A 739 21.59 7.29 19.54
CA ARG A 739 20.15 7.44 19.27
C ARG A 739 19.30 6.92 20.43
N THR A 740 19.68 5.79 20.99
CA THR A 740 18.96 5.21 22.13
C THR A 740 19.02 6.13 23.36
N ASN A 741 20.15 6.80 23.59
CA ASN A 741 20.27 7.81 24.64
C ASN A 741 19.32 8.99 24.43
N ILE A 742 19.25 9.53 23.21
CA ILE A 742 18.31 10.61 22.87
C ILE A 742 16.86 10.15 23.10
N HIS A 743 16.50 8.95 22.68
CA HIS A 743 15.16 8.40 22.90
C HIS A 743 14.81 8.26 24.38
N TYR A 744 15.76 7.81 25.20
CA TYR A 744 15.58 7.70 26.65
C TYR A 744 15.35 9.07 27.31
N LEU A 745 16.19 10.06 27.00
CA LEU A 745 16.04 11.42 27.53
C LEU A 745 14.72 12.06 27.08
N LYS A 746 14.31 11.89 25.85
CA LYS A 746 13.01 12.36 25.33
C LYS A 746 11.82 11.67 26.00
N LEU A 747 11.91 10.37 26.32
CA LEU A 747 10.85 9.70 27.06
C LEU A 747 10.65 10.32 28.42
N ILE A 748 11.74 10.65 29.14
CA ILE A 748 11.68 11.36 30.41
C ILE A 748 11.02 12.75 30.23
N GLU A 749 11.42 13.49 29.20
CA GLU A 749 10.87 14.79 28.85
C GLU A 749 9.35 14.72 28.65
N ILE A 750 8.85 13.71 27.90
CA ILE A 750 7.42 13.52 27.65
C ILE A 750 6.65 13.17 28.92
N ILE A 751 7.21 12.34 29.80
CA ILE A 751 6.60 11.99 31.08
C ILE A 751 6.50 13.26 31.95
N THR A 752 7.57 14.03 32.05
CA THR A 752 7.57 15.31 32.76
C THR A 752 6.54 16.29 32.17
N PHE A 753 6.50 16.41 30.83
CA PHE A 753 5.53 17.23 30.12
C PHE A 753 4.08 16.83 30.44
N TYR A 754 3.78 15.53 30.51
CA TYR A 754 2.46 15.06 30.88
C TYR A 754 2.08 15.44 32.31
N ASN A 755 3.04 15.46 33.21
CA ASN A 755 2.86 15.83 34.62
C ASN A 755 2.85 17.35 34.86
N GLN A 756 2.80 18.20 33.81
CA GLN A 756 2.95 19.65 33.88
C GLN A 756 2.04 20.35 34.87
N TRP A 757 0.79 19.86 35.06
CA TRP A 757 -0.16 20.43 36.00
C TRP A 757 0.12 20.09 37.46
N GLN A 758 1.11 19.25 37.74
CA GLN A 758 1.59 18.89 39.07
C GLN A 758 2.98 19.48 39.37
N ARG A 759 3.49 20.32 38.46
CA ARG A 759 4.84 20.90 38.57
C ARG A 759 4.73 22.39 38.80
N GLU A 760 5.69 22.91 39.56
CA GLU A 760 5.92 24.34 39.69
C GLU A 760 6.43 24.90 38.36
N VAL A 761 5.76 25.93 37.86
CA VAL A 761 6.18 26.61 36.65
C VAL A 761 7.20 27.68 37.03
N LYS A 762 8.40 27.55 36.50
CA LYS A 762 9.52 28.54 36.64
C LYS A 762 9.66 29.34 35.36
N THR A 763 10.31 30.47 35.44
CA THR A 763 10.60 31.33 34.28
C THR A 763 12.10 31.41 34.05
N ASP A 764 12.53 31.32 32.79
CA ASP A 764 13.93 31.54 32.41
C ASP A 764 14.31 33.04 32.41
N ALA A 765 15.57 33.34 32.17
CA ALA A 765 16.08 34.71 32.09
C ALA A 765 15.42 35.57 30.97
N LYS A 766 14.70 34.93 30.04
CA LYS A 766 13.94 35.58 28.93
C LYS A 766 12.43 35.63 29.22
N GLY A 767 12.01 35.31 30.45
CA GLY A 767 10.60 35.27 30.84
C GLY A 767 9.78 34.12 30.27
N LYS A 768 10.40 33.08 29.68
CA LYS A 768 9.70 31.90 29.15
C LYS A 768 9.44 30.88 30.25
N PRO A 769 8.21 30.33 30.34
CA PRO A 769 7.89 29.34 31.35
C PRO A 769 8.54 27.99 31.06
N TYR A 770 9.00 27.32 32.11
CA TYR A 770 9.49 25.95 32.04
C TYR A 770 9.17 25.17 33.32
N ILE A 771 9.22 23.84 33.23
CA ILE A 771 9.07 22.90 34.34
C ILE A 771 10.31 22.03 34.47
N LEU A 772 10.52 21.49 35.67
CA LEU A 772 11.64 20.60 35.96
C LEU A 772 11.21 19.16 36.03
N THR A 773 12.06 18.28 35.53
CA THR A 773 11.95 16.84 35.69
C THR A 773 12.19 16.46 37.16
N THR A 774 11.43 15.49 37.68
CA THR A 774 11.61 14.93 39.00
C THR A 774 12.16 13.50 38.93
N ILE A 775 12.64 12.98 40.05
CA ILE A 775 13.13 11.59 40.16
C ILE A 775 12.00 10.57 39.86
N GLU A 776 10.75 10.87 40.22
CA GLU A 776 9.60 10.04 39.88
C GLU A 776 9.38 9.89 38.37
N ASP A 777 9.64 10.94 37.58
CA ASP A 777 9.54 10.92 36.09
C ASP A 777 10.61 9.98 35.51
N ILE A 778 11.83 10.01 36.06
CA ILE A 778 12.95 9.14 35.69
C ILE A 778 12.64 7.68 36.06
N GLU A 779 12.11 7.45 37.27
CA GLU A 779 11.70 6.10 37.72
C GLU A 779 10.65 5.49 36.78
N CYS A 780 9.66 6.28 36.40
CA CYS A 780 8.66 5.86 35.43
C CYS A 780 9.30 5.53 34.07
N ALA A 781 10.19 6.37 33.55
CA ALA A 781 10.88 6.14 32.29
C ALA A 781 11.73 4.85 32.34
N ASN A 782 12.48 4.65 33.44
CA ASN A 782 13.26 3.44 33.66
C ASN A 782 12.40 2.18 33.66
N TYR A 783 11.27 2.23 34.36
CA TYR A 783 10.31 1.12 34.38
C TYR A 783 9.84 0.77 32.95
N LEU A 784 9.49 1.76 32.14
CA LEU A 784 8.94 1.57 30.80
C LEU A 784 9.98 1.12 29.77
N VAL A 785 11.23 1.59 29.86
CA VAL A 785 12.22 1.41 28.78
C VAL A 785 13.02 0.11 28.89
N LYS A 786 13.07 -0.54 30.05
CA LYS A 786 13.94 -1.72 30.32
C LYS A 786 13.80 -2.82 29.26
N ASP A 787 12.60 -3.21 28.89
CA ASP A 787 12.38 -4.30 27.93
C ASP A 787 12.82 -3.89 26.52
N THR A 788 12.58 -2.64 26.17
CA THR A 788 13.05 -2.08 24.89
C THR A 788 14.58 -2.02 24.83
N LEU A 789 15.25 -1.65 25.92
CA LEU A 789 16.71 -1.63 25.99
C LEU A 789 17.30 -3.03 25.96
N LEU A 790 16.70 -3.99 26.67
CA LEU A 790 17.10 -5.38 26.61
C LEU A 790 17.04 -5.92 25.19
N ARG A 791 15.96 -5.60 24.49
CA ARG A 791 15.80 -6.01 23.10
C ARG A 791 16.82 -5.33 22.17
N LYS A 792 17.13 -4.06 22.39
CA LYS A 792 18.18 -3.33 21.64
C LYS A 792 19.60 -3.73 22.00
N SER A 793 19.79 -4.58 22.98
CA SER A 793 21.09 -5.16 23.41
C SER A 793 21.26 -6.61 22.96
N ASP A 794 20.21 -7.29 22.54
CA ASP A 794 20.24 -8.68 22.17
C ASP A 794 20.55 -8.86 20.68
N GLU A 795 21.56 -9.65 20.36
CA GLU A 795 21.95 -9.98 18.98
C GLU A 795 20.96 -10.94 18.31
N LEU A 796 20.23 -11.73 19.09
CA LEU A 796 19.26 -12.68 18.58
C LEU A 796 17.91 -12.00 18.34
N SER A 797 17.20 -12.44 17.33
CA SER A 797 15.79 -12.05 17.16
C SER A 797 14.94 -12.60 18.31
N GLY A 798 13.81 -11.95 18.64
CA GLY A 798 12.98 -12.37 19.78
C GLY A 798 12.51 -13.82 19.68
N GLU A 799 12.16 -14.28 18.47
CA GLU A 799 11.80 -15.68 18.25
C GLU A 799 12.97 -16.65 18.50
N VAL A 800 14.15 -16.30 18.00
CA VAL A 800 15.35 -17.13 18.16
C VAL A 800 15.80 -17.11 19.63
N ARG A 801 15.72 -15.96 20.29
CA ARG A 801 16.02 -15.86 21.74
C ARG A 801 15.08 -16.72 22.58
N SER A 802 13.78 -16.61 22.36
CA SER A 802 12.78 -17.43 23.06
C SER A 802 12.99 -18.93 22.83
N PHE A 803 13.30 -19.31 21.60
CA PHE A 803 13.67 -20.68 21.25
C PHE A 803 14.93 -21.11 21.98
N PHE A 804 15.97 -20.28 22.02
CA PHE A 804 17.25 -20.61 22.68
C PHE A 804 17.12 -20.76 24.20
N GLU A 805 16.37 -19.87 24.86
CA GLU A 805 16.12 -20.00 26.32
C GLU A 805 15.27 -21.24 26.64
N SER A 806 14.29 -21.56 25.79
CA SER A 806 13.54 -22.82 25.92
C SER A 806 14.43 -24.05 25.70
N LEU A 807 15.39 -23.96 24.78
CA LEU A 807 16.37 -24.99 24.50
C LEU A 807 17.31 -25.19 25.71
N LYS A 808 17.86 -24.12 26.27
CA LYS A 808 18.66 -24.16 27.50
C LYS A 808 17.91 -24.86 28.65
N SER A 809 16.67 -24.44 28.91
CA SER A 809 15.81 -25.04 29.93
C SER A 809 15.58 -26.54 29.70
N THR A 810 15.43 -26.95 28.44
CA THR A 810 15.22 -28.35 28.06
C THR A 810 16.47 -29.19 28.30
N VAL A 811 17.63 -28.71 27.87
CA VAL A 811 18.92 -29.37 28.01
C VAL A 811 19.28 -29.51 29.50
N THR A 812 19.06 -28.45 30.27
CA THR A 812 19.26 -28.47 31.73
C THR A 812 18.36 -29.49 32.45
N LYS A 813 17.06 -29.53 32.10
CA LYS A 813 16.13 -30.52 32.68
C LYS A 813 16.50 -31.95 32.36
N LYS A 814 17.07 -32.22 31.20
CA LYS A 814 17.56 -33.55 30.77
C LYS A 814 18.92 -33.91 31.36
N GLN A 815 19.62 -32.97 32.02
CA GLN A 815 21.00 -33.10 32.47
C GLN A 815 21.95 -33.54 31.31
N ALA A 816 21.62 -33.17 30.09
CA ALA A 816 22.39 -33.55 28.91
C ALA A 816 23.44 -32.48 28.59
N GLN A 817 24.57 -32.87 28.01
CA GLN A 817 25.60 -31.96 27.51
C GLN A 817 25.35 -31.54 26.06
N SER A 818 24.70 -32.40 25.28
CA SER A 818 24.37 -32.19 23.88
C SER A 818 22.91 -32.51 23.61
N PHE A 819 22.45 -32.12 22.41
CA PHE A 819 21.09 -32.38 21.93
C PHE A 819 21.04 -32.60 20.41
N TYR A 820 20.09 -33.40 19.93
CA TYR A 820 19.85 -33.62 18.52
C TYR A 820 18.72 -32.74 17.99
N SER A 821 18.89 -32.19 16.77
CA SER A 821 17.88 -31.35 16.13
C SER A 821 16.50 -32.05 15.99
N LYS A 822 16.50 -33.38 15.84
CA LYS A 822 15.29 -34.20 15.77
C LYS A 822 14.51 -34.17 17.09
N GLU A 823 15.19 -34.32 18.22
CA GLU A 823 14.58 -34.32 19.56
C GLU A 823 13.94 -32.98 19.89
N ILE A 824 14.63 -31.89 19.56
CA ILE A 824 14.13 -30.53 19.79
C ILE A 824 12.88 -30.26 18.93
N ARG A 825 12.88 -30.71 17.67
CA ARG A 825 11.72 -30.60 16.81
C ARG A 825 10.49 -31.31 17.38
N GLU A 826 10.66 -32.54 17.86
CA GLU A 826 9.58 -33.35 18.42
C GLU A 826 9.07 -32.74 19.74
N GLN A 827 9.95 -32.30 20.60
CA GLN A 827 9.62 -31.73 21.91
C GLN A 827 8.90 -30.38 21.77
N PHE A 828 9.34 -29.50 20.86
CA PHE A 828 8.74 -28.18 20.64
C PHE A 828 7.62 -28.20 19.61
N ARG A 829 7.34 -29.35 18.98
CA ARG A 829 6.33 -29.51 17.91
C ARG A 829 6.48 -28.46 16.80
N MET A 830 7.71 -28.18 16.41
CA MET A 830 8.03 -27.16 15.42
C MET A 830 8.29 -27.75 14.04
N ASN A 831 8.04 -26.92 13.00
CA ASN A 831 8.38 -27.29 11.63
C ASN A 831 9.90 -27.48 11.47
N PRO A 832 10.36 -28.58 10.81
CA PRO A 832 11.79 -28.87 10.60
C PRO A 832 12.58 -27.73 9.97
N MET A 833 12.02 -27.00 9.02
CA MET A 833 12.68 -25.87 8.38
C MET A 833 12.91 -24.71 9.36
N LYS A 834 11.94 -24.45 10.25
CA LYS A 834 12.03 -23.39 11.25
C LYS A 834 13.11 -23.72 12.30
N VAL A 835 13.12 -24.96 12.82
CA VAL A 835 14.15 -25.42 13.76
C VAL A 835 15.54 -25.35 13.14
N ASN A 836 15.72 -25.85 11.91
CA ASN A 836 17.00 -25.80 11.24
C ASN A 836 17.47 -24.37 10.96
N ARG A 837 16.56 -23.43 10.65
CA ARG A 837 16.88 -22.00 10.50
C ARG A 837 17.42 -21.43 11.81
N TYR A 838 16.74 -21.69 12.93
CA TYR A 838 17.14 -21.19 14.23
C TYR A 838 18.48 -21.79 14.68
N LEU A 839 18.67 -23.10 14.53
CA LEU A 839 19.94 -23.73 14.88
C LEU A 839 21.10 -23.20 14.04
N ARG A 840 20.91 -22.95 12.75
CA ARG A 840 21.92 -22.31 11.90
C ARG A 840 22.26 -20.89 12.33
N GLU A 841 21.24 -20.11 12.71
CA GLU A 841 21.46 -18.75 13.20
C GLU A 841 22.23 -18.77 14.53
N LEU A 842 21.86 -19.64 15.47
CA LEU A 842 22.57 -19.82 16.74
C LEU A 842 24.01 -20.30 16.51
N GLU A 843 24.22 -21.26 15.59
CA GLU A 843 25.54 -21.77 15.24
C GLU A 843 26.42 -20.68 14.61
N SER A 844 25.87 -19.91 13.66
CA SER A 844 26.60 -18.84 12.95
C SER A 844 27.03 -17.70 13.88
N ARG A 845 26.32 -17.49 14.98
CA ARG A 845 26.62 -16.47 15.99
C ARG A 845 27.41 -17.04 17.20
N GLY A 846 27.73 -18.32 17.19
CA GLY A 846 28.56 -18.96 18.23
C GLY A 846 27.80 -19.30 19.53
N PHE A 847 26.48 -19.28 19.56
CA PHE A 847 25.67 -19.64 20.73
C PHE A 847 25.64 -21.15 20.95
N ILE A 848 25.66 -21.92 19.86
CA ILE A 848 25.77 -23.37 19.86
C ILE A 848 26.87 -23.80 18.91
N GLN A 849 27.45 -24.97 19.17
CA GLN A 849 28.45 -25.57 18.32
C GLN A 849 28.04 -26.98 17.95
N ARG A 850 28.38 -27.40 16.73
CA ARG A 850 28.13 -28.76 16.27
C ARG A 850 29.20 -29.69 16.85
N SER A 851 28.79 -30.65 17.67
CA SER A 851 29.72 -31.61 18.32
C SER A 851 29.76 -32.95 17.58
N GLY A 852 28.73 -33.30 16.78
CA GLY A 852 28.71 -34.60 16.10
C GLY A 852 27.52 -34.79 15.16
N GLY A 853 27.25 -36.02 14.83
CA GLY A 853 26.12 -36.41 13.98
C GLY A 853 26.41 -36.32 12.49
N ASN A 854 25.42 -36.68 11.67
CA ASN A 854 25.50 -36.62 10.22
C ASN A 854 24.13 -36.27 9.58
N ARG A 855 24.11 -36.02 8.26
CA ARG A 855 22.89 -35.65 7.53
C ARG A 855 21.76 -36.69 7.62
N LYS A 856 22.13 -38.01 7.79
CA LYS A 856 21.16 -39.10 7.81
C LYS A 856 20.50 -39.25 9.18
N ASN A 857 21.29 -39.14 10.27
CA ASN A 857 20.85 -39.36 11.64
C ASN A 857 20.48 -38.04 12.40
N GLY A 858 20.76 -36.89 11.77
CA GLY A 858 20.68 -35.55 12.40
C GLY A 858 22.02 -35.11 12.94
N PHE A 859 22.19 -33.80 13.10
CA PHE A 859 23.37 -33.21 13.73
C PHE A 859 23.16 -33.06 15.21
N GLU A 860 24.24 -33.26 15.96
CA GLU A 860 24.34 -33.08 17.40
C GLU A 860 24.96 -31.71 17.70
N TYR A 861 24.43 -31.02 18.66
CA TYR A 861 24.84 -29.66 19.04
C TYR A 861 25.06 -29.56 20.53
N GLU A 862 26.02 -28.72 20.92
CA GLU A 862 26.29 -28.31 22.31
C GLU A 862 26.03 -26.81 22.48
N ILE A 863 25.55 -26.41 23.65
CA ILE A 863 25.36 -25.02 24.02
C ILE A 863 26.69 -24.47 24.52
N HIS A 864 27.20 -23.43 23.85
CA HIS A 864 28.44 -22.79 24.17
C HIS A 864 28.29 -21.60 25.13
N THR A 865 27.19 -20.85 25.00
CA THR A 865 26.93 -19.64 25.80
C THR A 865 25.70 -19.81 26.68
N TRP A 866 25.89 -19.90 28.01
CA TRP A 866 24.81 -20.12 28.98
C TRP A 866 24.32 -18.83 29.62
N ASP A 867 25.23 -17.93 30.05
CA ASP A 867 24.96 -16.82 30.96
C ASP A 867 24.84 -15.47 30.27
N GLU A 868 24.94 -15.44 28.93
CA GLU A 868 25.01 -14.19 28.16
C GLU A 868 23.72 -13.37 28.32
N TYR A 869 22.56 -14.00 28.32
CA TYR A 869 21.30 -13.29 28.50
C TYR A 869 21.11 -12.72 29.91
N GLU A 870 21.57 -13.42 30.91
CA GLU A 870 21.59 -12.91 32.29
C GLU A 870 22.58 -11.74 32.45
N LYS A 871 23.73 -11.76 31.76
CA LYS A 871 24.66 -10.63 31.69
C LYS A 871 24.03 -9.41 30.99
N LEU A 872 23.23 -9.62 29.96
CA LEU A 872 22.49 -8.52 29.33
C LEU A 872 21.47 -7.92 30.30
N LYS A 873 20.69 -8.73 31.00
CA LYS A 873 19.75 -8.29 32.02
C LYS A 873 20.44 -7.54 33.15
N SER A 874 21.55 -8.05 33.67
CA SER A 874 22.31 -7.39 34.71
C SER A 874 22.89 -6.06 34.26
N GLY A 875 23.31 -5.96 32.98
CA GLY A 875 23.77 -4.69 32.41
C GLY A 875 22.70 -3.60 32.34
N ILE A 876 21.41 -3.97 32.30
CA ILE A 876 20.31 -3.00 32.32
C ILE A 876 20.04 -2.45 33.73
N ASN A 877 20.48 -3.14 34.78
CA ASN A 877 20.32 -2.68 36.17
C ASN A 877 21.05 -1.37 36.49
N ILE A 878 21.96 -0.92 35.62
CA ILE A 878 22.60 0.40 35.73
C ILE A 878 21.56 1.54 35.87
N LEU A 879 20.40 1.40 35.26
CA LEU A 879 19.31 2.39 35.37
C LEU A 879 18.80 2.48 36.85
N ASP A 880 18.69 1.35 37.52
CA ASP A 880 18.28 1.30 38.95
C ASP A 880 19.37 1.80 39.88
N GLU A 881 20.62 1.48 39.58
CA GLU A 881 21.79 1.95 40.37
C GLU A 881 21.90 3.46 40.33
N ILE A 882 21.73 4.06 39.14
CA ILE A 882 21.74 5.51 38.95
C ILE A 882 20.54 6.14 39.67
N LEU A 883 19.36 5.55 39.56
CA LEU A 883 18.16 6.03 40.24
C LEU A 883 18.34 6.00 41.78
N ALA A 884 18.94 4.96 42.34
CA ALA A 884 19.24 4.86 43.76
C ALA A 884 20.19 5.98 44.20
N LYS A 885 21.27 6.22 43.45
CA LYS A 885 22.21 7.31 43.71
C LYS A 885 21.57 8.70 43.66
N LEU A 886 20.61 8.90 42.74
CA LEU A 886 19.86 10.17 42.64
C LEU A 886 18.96 10.36 43.87
N LYS A 887 18.26 9.31 44.30
CA LYS A 887 17.40 9.33 45.51
C LYS A 887 18.19 9.63 46.78
N GLU A 888 19.40 9.08 46.92
CA GLU A 888 20.30 9.35 48.07
C GLU A 888 20.79 10.81 48.12
N LYS A 889 20.90 11.48 46.97
CA LYS A 889 21.33 12.90 46.92
C LYS A 889 20.21 13.90 47.19
N GLU A 890 18.94 13.51 47.07
CA GLU A 890 17.78 14.35 47.39
C GLU A 890 17.39 14.27 48.90
N VAL A 891 17.83 13.26 49.60
CA VAL A 891 17.67 13.13 51.06
C VAL A 891 18.81 13.85 51.76
#